data_e04ab747d2ad57835d43e91fbbf6e7cf
#
_entry.id   e04ab747d2ad57835d43e91fbbf6e7cf
#
_cell.length_a   1.000
_cell.length_b   1.000
_cell.length_c   1.000
_cell.angle_alpha   90.00
_cell.angle_beta   90.00
_cell.angle_gamma   90.00
#
_symmetry.space_group_name_H-M   'P 1'
#
loop_
_entity.id
_entity.type
_entity.pdbx_description
1 polymer ?
#
loop_
_entity_poly.entity_id
_entity_poly.type
_entity_poly.pdbx_seq_one_letter_code
_entity_poly.pdbx_strand_id
1 'polypeptide(L)'
;MSEKETIYTIDMLIQKILDDDKQYDLSKLISAYECAKKAHEGQVRSSGAPYITHPLAVSFILIELGMDTDTICAAMLHDVVEDTEYKLEDIKKNFGHDVATLVDGVTKLGKIPLFTKEEQQAENVRKILLAMSQDIRVIIIKLCDRLHNMRTLSHRPPQKQRATALETMNIYAPIAHRLGIRAVKEELEDLSFRYLDPYAYAEIEQMLEKRKSDREAFIETIKSRIALRLEESAFGCKAQIDGRVKSIYGIYKKVYVTQKSIEEIYDKYAVRIIVNTVIECYNILGIIHDMFKPIPNRFKDYIANPKQNMYQSLHTTVIGREGIPFEVQIRTWDMHYTAEYGIAAHWKYKAGVQGKDRFEGRLAWIRQLIEAQQETNDIEEIVRTIKNDLAPEDIFAFTPKGDMISLPIGANVIDFAYAIHTQVGNKMTGAKVDGKLVSLDYKIHTGEIVEIITSKDETHGPNRAWLDIVKTNEAKSKIRSWFKKECREENIVQGKLELEREFRRNQIRVPEEDIAEFLSDDMQRHNCDTLDDFYAAIGYGGILLSRIMQRLKDNYNKQYSEAPQTELFVPEKMKKSTAGIIVEGIDNCLIKFSQCCNPLPGDDVIGFITRGHGVSIHKKDCINYQNSIKDNKEPERWINVSWAQDRSKTYRATLDIVSYDRSGLLADVCNVLSEMRIFIHESTSRELKNGNANIMVTISIAGIEQLNNIIARLKKIKGVISVDRSGK
;
A
#
# COMPACT_ATOMS: atom_id res chain seq x y z
N MET A 1 -16.87 3.09 -25.36
CA MET A 1 -17.46 1.93 -26.06
C MET A 1 -17.66 0.86 -24.99
N SER A 2 -18.89 0.31 -24.81
CA SER A 2 -19.13 -0.77 -23.88
C SER A 2 -18.36 -1.99 -24.37
N GLU A 3 -17.33 -2.40 -23.64
CA GLU A 3 -16.72 -3.71 -23.84
C GLU A 3 -17.84 -4.75 -23.71
N LYS A 4 -18.07 -5.51 -24.76
CA LYS A 4 -19.00 -6.64 -24.71
C LYS A 4 -18.46 -7.62 -23.68
N GLU A 5 -19.16 -7.78 -22.57
CA GLU A 5 -18.86 -8.77 -21.54
C GLU A 5 -18.81 -10.14 -22.21
N THR A 6 -17.67 -10.80 -22.19
CA THR A 6 -17.52 -12.15 -22.77
C THR A 6 -18.29 -13.10 -21.87
N ILE A 7 -19.40 -13.64 -22.36
CA ILE A 7 -20.17 -14.65 -21.64
C ILE A 7 -19.47 -16.00 -21.82
N TYR A 8 -18.82 -16.45 -20.76
CA TYR A 8 -18.17 -17.77 -20.74
C TYR A 8 -19.20 -18.88 -20.62
N THR A 9 -19.01 -19.93 -21.44
CA THR A 9 -19.85 -21.16 -21.43
C THR A 9 -19.01 -22.35 -21.01
N ILE A 10 -19.68 -23.44 -20.56
CA ILE A 10 -18.99 -24.68 -20.19
C ILE A 10 -18.28 -25.29 -21.40
N ASP A 11 -18.86 -25.19 -22.59
CA ASP A 11 -18.24 -25.72 -23.82
C ASP A 11 -16.92 -24.98 -24.15
N MET A 12 -16.89 -23.66 -23.96
CA MET A 12 -15.66 -22.87 -24.11
C MET A 12 -14.60 -23.29 -23.09
N LEU A 13 -15.01 -23.59 -21.85
CA LEU A 13 -14.09 -24.06 -20.81
C LEU A 13 -13.51 -25.43 -21.18
N ILE A 14 -14.34 -26.36 -21.62
CA ILE A 14 -13.93 -27.70 -22.07
C ILE A 14 -12.95 -27.58 -23.25
N GLN A 15 -13.28 -26.74 -24.25
CA GLN A 15 -12.38 -26.52 -25.38
C GLN A 15 -11.03 -25.97 -24.94
N LYS A 16 -11.02 -24.98 -24.04
CA LYS A 16 -9.78 -24.41 -23.49
C LYS A 16 -8.93 -25.45 -22.75
N ILE A 17 -9.57 -26.37 -22.03
CA ILE A 17 -8.91 -27.49 -21.33
C ILE A 17 -8.31 -28.48 -22.33
N LEU A 18 -9.03 -28.78 -23.41
CA LEU A 18 -8.53 -29.70 -24.45
C LEU A 18 -7.36 -29.12 -25.26
N ASP A 19 -7.31 -27.80 -25.37
CA ASP A 19 -6.22 -27.07 -26.03
C ASP A 19 -4.97 -26.89 -25.12
N ASP A 20 -5.08 -27.21 -23.82
CA ASP A 20 -3.97 -27.15 -22.86
C ASP A 20 -3.26 -28.53 -22.81
N ASP A 21 -1.93 -28.57 -22.80
CA ASP A 21 -1.11 -29.79 -22.70
C ASP A 21 -1.27 -30.51 -21.35
N LYS A 22 -1.99 -29.93 -20.39
CA LYS A 22 -2.16 -30.44 -19.04
C LYS A 22 -3.37 -31.41 -18.95
N GLN A 23 -3.16 -32.50 -18.23
CA GLN A 23 -4.26 -33.45 -17.95
C GLN A 23 -5.16 -32.93 -16.82
N TYR A 24 -6.44 -32.70 -17.15
CA TYR A 24 -7.50 -32.34 -16.22
C TYR A 24 -8.55 -33.46 -16.11
N ASP A 25 -9.11 -33.63 -14.93
CA ASP A 25 -10.27 -34.53 -14.74
C ASP A 25 -11.55 -33.81 -15.18
N LEU A 26 -11.90 -33.98 -16.47
CA LEU A 26 -13.08 -33.37 -17.08
C LEU A 26 -14.38 -33.84 -16.40
N SER A 27 -14.46 -35.09 -15.95
CA SER A 27 -15.67 -35.63 -15.31
C SER A 27 -15.96 -34.92 -13.98
N LYS A 28 -14.91 -34.67 -13.20
CA LYS A 28 -14.98 -33.93 -11.93
C LYS A 28 -15.36 -32.47 -12.15
N LEU A 29 -14.79 -31.81 -13.17
CA LEU A 29 -15.08 -30.42 -13.53
C LEU A 29 -16.54 -30.25 -14.01
N ILE A 30 -17.03 -31.13 -14.86
CA ILE A 30 -18.42 -31.09 -15.32
C ILE A 30 -19.39 -31.32 -14.16
N SER A 31 -19.10 -32.27 -13.26
CA SER A 31 -19.90 -32.50 -12.05
C SER A 31 -19.94 -31.30 -11.12
N ALA A 32 -18.81 -30.59 -10.96
CA ALA A 32 -18.74 -29.34 -10.15
C ALA A 32 -19.57 -28.22 -10.80
N TYR A 33 -19.50 -28.07 -12.13
CA TYR A 33 -20.33 -27.12 -12.87
C TYR A 33 -21.81 -27.39 -12.71
N GLU A 34 -22.29 -28.64 -12.92
CA GLU A 34 -23.69 -28.99 -12.78
C GLU A 34 -24.20 -28.78 -11.34
N CYS A 35 -23.38 -29.10 -10.35
CA CYS A 35 -23.67 -28.80 -8.95
C CYS A 35 -23.83 -27.29 -8.69
N ALA A 36 -22.89 -26.48 -9.14
CA ALA A 36 -22.94 -25.02 -8.99
C ALA A 36 -24.13 -24.41 -9.75
N LYS A 37 -24.39 -24.88 -10.99
CA LYS A 37 -25.52 -24.42 -11.82
C LYS A 37 -26.85 -24.68 -11.13
N LYS A 38 -27.03 -25.89 -10.56
CA LYS A 38 -28.23 -26.24 -9.82
C LYS A 38 -28.38 -25.46 -8.53
N ALA A 39 -27.29 -25.24 -7.80
CA ALA A 39 -27.30 -24.51 -6.55
C ALA A 39 -27.68 -23.02 -6.73
N HIS A 40 -27.25 -22.41 -7.83
CA HIS A 40 -27.52 -21.01 -8.16
C HIS A 40 -28.67 -20.82 -9.14
N GLU A 41 -29.53 -21.81 -9.29
CA GLU A 41 -30.69 -21.73 -10.21
C GLU A 41 -31.60 -20.56 -9.79
N GLY A 42 -31.96 -19.70 -10.76
CA GLY A 42 -32.76 -18.50 -10.52
C GLY A 42 -32.05 -17.30 -9.95
N GLN A 43 -30.77 -17.42 -9.54
CA GLN A 43 -29.98 -16.28 -9.09
C GLN A 43 -29.38 -15.53 -10.28
N VAL A 44 -29.41 -14.18 -10.18
CA VAL A 44 -28.85 -13.29 -11.20
C VAL A 44 -27.86 -12.30 -10.58
N ARG A 45 -26.86 -11.92 -11.35
CA ARG A 45 -25.89 -10.88 -10.97
C ARG A 45 -26.46 -9.46 -11.13
N SER A 46 -25.74 -8.45 -10.62
CA SER A 46 -26.10 -7.03 -10.82
C SER A 46 -26.13 -6.61 -12.29
N SER A 47 -25.48 -7.37 -13.20
CA SER A 47 -25.54 -7.18 -14.66
C SER A 47 -26.81 -7.78 -15.30
N GLY A 48 -27.59 -8.56 -14.55
CA GLY A 48 -28.73 -9.34 -15.08
C GLY A 48 -28.35 -10.70 -15.66
N ALA A 49 -27.06 -11.04 -15.75
CA ALA A 49 -26.61 -12.36 -16.21
C ALA A 49 -26.84 -13.44 -15.14
N PRO A 50 -27.05 -14.73 -15.55
CA PRO A 50 -27.15 -15.84 -14.62
C PRO A 50 -25.92 -15.93 -13.71
N TYR A 51 -26.09 -16.24 -12.41
CA TYR A 51 -25.00 -16.22 -11.44
C TYR A 51 -23.85 -17.17 -11.82
N ILE A 52 -24.15 -18.33 -12.42
CA ILE A 52 -23.15 -19.33 -12.83
C ILE A 52 -22.08 -18.80 -13.78
N THR A 53 -22.33 -17.68 -14.47
CA THR A 53 -21.33 -17.04 -15.34
C THR A 53 -20.10 -16.56 -14.57
N HIS A 54 -20.26 -16.23 -13.28
CA HIS A 54 -19.16 -15.80 -12.43
C HIS A 54 -18.19 -16.93 -12.06
N PRO A 55 -18.62 -18.05 -11.46
CA PRO A 55 -17.73 -19.17 -11.19
C PRO A 55 -17.04 -19.70 -12.45
N LEU A 56 -17.73 -19.71 -13.59
CA LEU A 56 -17.13 -20.06 -14.89
C LEU A 56 -15.99 -19.11 -15.26
N ALA A 57 -16.22 -17.80 -15.19
CA ALA A 57 -15.19 -16.80 -15.52
C ALA A 57 -13.97 -16.92 -14.60
N VAL A 58 -14.18 -17.15 -13.30
CA VAL A 58 -13.09 -17.39 -12.33
C VAL A 58 -12.31 -18.65 -12.72
N SER A 59 -13.00 -19.71 -13.11
CA SER A 59 -12.40 -20.98 -13.58
C SER A 59 -11.55 -20.78 -14.85
N PHE A 60 -11.98 -19.93 -15.77
CA PHE A 60 -11.20 -19.57 -16.96
C PHE A 60 -9.89 -18.90 -16.59
N ILE A 61 -9.90 -17.94 -15.67
CA ILE A 61 -8.70 -17.26 -15.19
C ILE A 61 -7.72 -18.26 -14.53
N LEU A 62 -8.25 -19.22 -13.74
CA LEU A 62 -7.46 -20.25 -13.09
C LEU A 62 -6.82 -21.23 -14.09
N ILE A 63 -7.49 -21.58 -15.18
CA ILE A 63 -6.93 -22.40 -16.26
C ILE A 63 -5.78 -21.61 -16.94
N GLU A 64 -5.95 -20.32 -17.20
CA GLU A 64 -4.87 -19.48 -17.75
C GLU A 64 -3.64 -19.44 -16.84
N LEU A 65 -3.87 -19.44 -15.52
CA LEU A 65 -2.81 -19.56 -14.52
C LEU A 65 -2.26 -20.98 -14.40
N GLY A 66 -2.88 -21.99 -15.06
CA GLY A 66 -2.45 -23.38 -15.07
C GLY A 66 -2.69 -24.11 -13.75
N MET A 67 -3.73 -23.76 -13.00
CA MET A 67 -4.08 -24.40 -11.73
C MET A 67 -4.59 -25.84 -11.92
N ASP A 68 -4.60 -26.64 -10.85
CA ASP A 68 -5.04 -28.03 -10.86
C ASP A 68 -6.58 -28.17 -10.88
N THR A 69 -7.04 -29.39 -11.17
CA THR A 69 -8.47 -29.72 -11.24
C THR A 69 -9.20 -29.37 -9.95
N ASP A 70 -8.61 -29.65 -8.78
CA ASP A 70 -9.25 -29.41 -7.49
C ASP A 70 -9.43 -27.93 -7.19
N THR A 71 -8.46 -27.10 -7.58
CA THR A 71 -8.55 -25.64 -7.47
C THR A 71 -9.66 -25.08 -8.37
N ILE A 72 -9.79 -25.59 -9.60
CA ILE A 72 -10.84 -25.17 -10.54
C ILE A 72 -12.21 -25.61 -10.04
N CYS A 73 -12.35 -26.86 -9.53
CA CYS A 73 -13.59 -27.32 -8.89
C CYS A 73 -13.97 -26.47 -7.68
N ALA A 74 -12.99 -26.14 -6.83
CA ALA A 74 -13.22 -25.29 -5.66
C ALA A 74 -13.68 -23.87 -6.08
N ALA A 75 -13.14 -23.32 -7.16
CA ALA A 75 -13.58 -22.05 -7.71
C ALA A 75 -14.98 -22.08 -8.31
N MET A 76 -15.40 -23.21 -8.92
CA MET A 76 -16.78 -23.38 -9.36
C MET A 76 -17.77 -23.45 -8.19
N LEU A 77 -17.35 -23.95 -7.04
CA LEU A 77 -18.16 -24.22 -5.86
C LEU A 77 -18.01 -23.20 -4.73
N HIS A 78 -17.17 -22.16 -4.88
CA HIS A 78 -16.76 -21.30 -3.77
C HIS A 78 -17.91 -20.51 -3.14
N ASP A 79 -18.89 -20.07 -3.96
CA ASP A 79 -20.08 -19.33 -3.49
C ASP A 79 -21.26 -20.26 -3.13
N VAL A 80 -21.20 -21.55 -3.50
CA VAL A 80 -22.31 -22.50 -3.26
C VAL A 80 -22.60 -22.65 -1.76
N VAL A 81 -21.57 -22.74 -0.92
CA VAL A 81 -21.73 -22.86 0.56
C VAL A 81 -22.12 -21.51 1.19
N GLU A 82 -21.74 -20.38 0.57
CA GLU A 82 -22.02 -19.06 1.11
C GLU A 82 -23.43 -18.57 0.78
N ASP A 83 -23.87 -18.79 -0.44
CA ASP A 83 -25.08 -18.18 -1.01
C ASP A 83 -26.25 -19.18 -1.19
N THR A 84 -26.08 -20.46 -0.81
CA THR A 84 -27.12 -21.50 -0.96
C THR A 84 -27.25 -22.40 0.28
N GLU A 85 -28.17 -23.34 0.26
CA GLU A 85 -28.42 -24.29 1.37
C GLU A 85 -27.43 -25.48 1.41
N TYR A 86 -26.51 -25.59 0.44
CA TYR A 86 -25.50 -26.64 0.41
C TYR A 86 -24.52 -26.52 1.57
N LYS A 87 -24.18 -27.67 2.19
CA LYS A 87 -23.24 -27.74 3.30
C LYS A 87 -21.86 -28.21 2.83
N LEU A 88 -20.84 -27.85 3.59
CA LEU A 88 -19.46 -28.24 3.33
C LEU A 88 -19.27 -29.77 3.30
N GLU A 89 -20.04 -30.51 4.12
CA GLU A 89 -20.06 -31.98 4.15
C GLU A 89 -20.49 -32.57 2.80
N ASP A 90 -21.45 -31.95 2.11
CA ASP A 90 -21.94 -32.42 0.80
C ASP A 90 -20.85 -32.25 -0.27
N ILE A 91 -20.13 -31.14 -0.21
CA ILE A 91 -18.96 -30.89 -1.09
C ILE A 91 -17.86 -31.92 -0.80
N LYS A 92 -17.55 -32.17 0.47
CA LYS A 92 -16.55 -33.16 0.86
C LYS A 92 -16.88 -34.57 0.37
N LYS A 93 -18.14 -34.94 0.44
CA LYS A 93 -18.64 -36.27 -0.04
C LYS A 93 -18.55 -36.41 -1.54
N ASN A 94 -18.90 -35.38 -2.31
CA ASN A 94 -19.03 -35.44 -3.76
C ASN A 94 -17.71 -35.13 -4.50
N PHE A 95 -16.85 -34.24 -3.95
CA PHE A 95 -15.68 -33.72 -4.64
C PHE A 95 -14.35 -33.99 -3.89
N GLY A 96 -14.42 -34.54 -2.68
CA GLY A 96 -13.24 -34.89 -1.90
C GLY A 96 -12.83 -33.84 -0.88
N HIS A 97 -11.85 -34.22 -0.04
CA HIS A 97 -11.39 -33.41 1.10
C HIS A 97 -10.71 -32.12 0.65
N ASP A 98 -9.87 -32.19 -0.39
CA ASP A 98 -9.07 -31.06 -0.86
C ASP A 98 -9.96 -29.93 -1.41
N VAL A 99 -10.93 -30.27 -2.25
CA VAL A 99 -11.92 -29.29 -2.76
C VAL A 99 -12.72 -28.66 -1.62
N ALA A 100 -13.18 -29.47 -0.64
CA ALA A 100 -13.93 -28.95 0.50
C ALA A 100 -13.07 -28.01 1.37
N THR A 101 -11.80 -28.34 1.59
CA THR A 101 -10.86 -27.50 2.35
C THR A 101 -10.63 -26.15 1.65
N LEU A 102 -10.46 -26.16 0.33
CA LEU A 102 -10.30 -24.94 -0.46
C LEU A 102 -11.56 -24.06 -0.41
N VAL A 103 -12.74 -24.65 -0.57
CA VAL A 103 -14.03 -23.94 -0.50
C VAL A 103 -14.22 -23.32 0.90
N ASP A 104 -14.00 -24.09 1.97
CA ASP A 104 -14.07 -23.58 3.36
C ASP A 104 -13.11 -22.40 3.57
N GLY A 105 -11.88 -22.51 3.06
CA GLY A 105 -10.89 -21.43 3.11
C GLY A 105 -11.36 -20.14 2.44
N VAL A 106 -11.94 -20.25 1.23
CA VAL A 106 -12.44 -19.09 0.47
C VAL A 106 -13.67 -18.47 1.16
N THR A 107 -14.61 -19.29 1.64
CA THR A 107 -15.84 -18.86 2.33
C THR A 107 -15.54 -18.14 3.64
N LYS A 108 -14.60 -18.63 4.45
CA LYS A 108 -14.18 -17.99 5.71
C LYS A 108 -13.58 -16.59 5.51
N LEU A 109 -13.08 -16.29 4.32
CA LEU A 109 -12.61 -14.94 3.97
C LEU A 109 -13.77 -13.94 3.78
N GLY A 110 -15.00 -14.40 3.57
CA GLY A 110 -16.17 -13.56 3.25
C GLY A 110 -16.96 -13.01 4.45
N LYS A 111 -16.99 -13.68 5.59
CA LYS A 111 -17.99 -13.42 6.68
C LYS A 111 -17.39 -12.77 7.92
N ILE A 112 -17.64 -11.46 8.20
CA ILE A 112 -17.57 -10.89 9.56
C ILE A 112 -18.49 -9.67 9.73
N PRO A 113 -19.29 -9.59 10.81
CA PRO A 113 -19.91 -8.38 11.28
C PRO A 113 -18.94 -7.66 12.26
N LEU A 114 -18.43 -6.47 11.90
CA LEU A 114 -17.57 -5.66 12.76
C LEU A 114 -17.98 -4.18 12.76
N PHE A 115 -17.60 -3.46 13.80
CA PHE A 115 -18.16 -2.16 14.17
C PHE A 115 -17.54 -0.97 13.42
N THR A 116 -16.31 -1.09 12.85
CA THR A 116 -15.65 -0.02 12.07
C THR A 116 -15.08 -0.51 10.74
N LYS A 117 -14.94 0.39 9.74
CA LYS A 117 -14.37 0.05 8.41
C LYS A 117 -12.88 -0.34 8.50
N GLU A 118 -12.14 0.28 9.39
CA GLU A 118 -10.72 0.00 9.62
C GLU A 118 -10.53 -1.39 10.25
N GLU A 119 -11.35 -1.75 11.25
CA GLU A 119 -11.36 -3.07 11.87
C GLU A 119 -11.74 -4.17 10.87
N GLN A 120 -12.71 -3.90 9.97
CA GLN A 120 -13.08 -4.83 8.91
C GLN A 120 -11.92 -5.12 7.95
N GLN A 121 -11.22 -4.08 7.49
CA GLN A 121 -10.10 -4.25 6.55
C GLN A 121 -8.97 -5.09 7.15
N ALA A 122 -8.68 -4.88 8.38
CA ALA A 122 -7.58 -5.53 9.05
C ALA A 122 -7.88 -6.99 9.41
N GLU A 123 -9.08 -7.29 9.86
CA GLU A 123 -9.50 -8.66 10.10
C GLU A 123 -9.64 -9.45 8.79
N ASN A 124 -10.06 -8.79 7.69
CA ASN A 124 -10.02 -9.40 6.36
C ASN A 124 -8.59 -9.80 5.97
N VAL A 125 -7.63 -8.90 6.18
CA VAL A 125 -6.22 -9.18 5.89
C VAL A 125 -5.69 -10.33 6.77
N ARG A 126 -6.03 -10.34 8.05
CA ARG A 126 -5.67 -11.41 8.98
C ARG A 126 -6.16 -12.77 8.50
N LYS A 127 -7.44 -12.86 8.10
CA LYS A 127 -8.01 -14.10 7.58
C LYS A 127 -7.35 -14.54 6.29
N ILE A 128 -7.06 -13.59 5.40
CA ILE A 128 -6.32 -13.87 4.17
C ILE A 128 -4.97 -14.54 4.51
N LEU A 129 -4.21 -13.98 5.45
CA LEU A 129 -2.92 -14.54 5.85
C LEU A 129 -3.05 -15.92 6.49
N LEU A 130 -4.03 -16.13 7.37
CA LEU A 130 -4.30 -17.43 7.97
C LEU A 130 -4.72 -18.48 6.94
N ALA A 131 -5.58 -18.14 5.99
CA ALA A 131 -5.97 -19.04 4.92
C ALA A 131 -4.78 -19.38 4.00
N MET A 132 -3.92 -18.38 3.68
CA MET A 132 -2.69 -18.58 2.91
C MET A 132 -1.71 -19.54 3.59
N SER A 133 -1.67 -19.56 4.92
CA SER A 133 -0.79 -20.47 5.67
C SER A 133 -1.24 -21.92 5.62
N GLN A 134 -2.53 -22.16 5.42
CA GLN A 134 -3.08 -23.50 5.28
C GLN A 134 -2.93 -24.02 3.85
N ASP A 135 -3.38 -23.26 2.86
CA ASP A 135 -3.21 -23.57 1.44
C ASP A 135 -3.20 -22.29 0.60
N ILE A 136 -2.11 -22.09 -0.13
CA ILE A 136 -1.91 -20.92 -0.98
C ILE A 136 -2.94 -20.84 -2.13
N ARG A 137 -3.53 -21.97 -2.55
CA ARG A 137 -4.54 -22.01 -3.60
C ARG A 137 -5.79 -21.20 -3.24
N VAL A 138 -6.12 -21.11 -1.95
CA VAL A 138 -7.24 -20.29 -1.45
C VAL A 138 -7.12 -18.84 -1.87
N ILE A 139 -5.93 -18.23 -1.70
CA ILE A 139 -5.73 -16.84 -2.11
C ILE A 139 -5.66 -16.67 -3.63
N ILE A 140 -5.16 -17.66 -4.35
CA ILE A 140 -5.17 -17.61 -5.82
C ILE A 140 -6.61 -17.60 -6.35
N ILE A 141 -7.50 -18.46 -5.83
CA ILE A 141 -8.93 -18.43 -6.13
C ILE A 141 -9.52 -17.05 -5.80
N LYS A 142 -9.21 -16.50 -4.61
CA LYS A 142 -9.73 -15.20 -4.19
C LYS A 142 -9.22 -14.03 -5.02
N LEU A 143 -8.00 -14.10 -5.54
CA LEU A 143 -7.46 -13.10 -6.48
C LEU A 143 -8.19 -13.17 -7.83
N CYS A 144 -8.49 -14.36 -8.32
CA CYS A 144 -9.24 -14.55 -9.57
C CYS A 144 -10.72 -14.13 -9.43
N ASP A 145 -11.35 -14.44 -8.28
CA ASP A 145 -12.69 -13.94 -7.92
C ASP A 145 -12.68 -12.40 -7.90
N ARG A 146 -11.75 -11.79 -7.21
CA ARG A 146 -11.59 -10.33 -7.15
C ARG A 146 -11.38 -9.74 -8.54
N LEU A 147 -10.56 -10.36 -9.38
CA LEU A 147 -10.30 -9.90 -10.74
C LEU A 147 -11.57 -9.89 -11.58
N HIS A 148 -12.35 -10.96 -11.55
CA HIS A 148 -13.62 -11.00 -12.27
C HIS A 148 -14.63 -9.98 -11.70
N ASN A 149 -14.68 -9.82 -10.38
CA ASN A 149 -15.51 -8.79 -9.75
C ASN A 149 -15.10 -7.37 -10.16
N MET A 150 -13.81 -7.12 -10.39
CA MET A 150 -13.32 -5.83 -10.91
C MET A 150 -13.67 -5.62 -12.38
N ARG A 151 -13.62 -6.66 -13.22
CA ARG A 151 -14.04 -6.60 -14.64
C ARG A 151 -15.51 -6.23 -14.78
N THR A 152 -16.37 -6.68 -13.84
CA THR A 152 -17.82 -6.45 -13.84
C THR A 152 -18.27 -5.30 -12.92
N LEU A 153 -17.35 -4.51 -12.39
CA LEU A 153 -17.61 -3.52 -11.36
C LEU A 153 -18.51 -2.36 -11.82
N SER A 154 -18.57 -2.10 -13.14
CA SER A 154 -19.42 -1.05 -13.75
C SER A 154 -20.91 -1.19 -13.41
N HIS A 155 -21.39 -2.41 -13.14
CA HIS A 155 -22.79 -2.70 -12.80
C HIS A 155 -23.15 -2.42 -11.33
N ARG A 156 -22.20 -2.00 -10.50
CA ARG A 156 -22.43 -1.65 -9.08
C ARG A 156 -22.63 -0.14 -8.89
N PRO A 157 -23.33 0.29 -7.82
CA PRO A 157 -23.44 1.72 -7.49
C PRO A 157 -22.08 2.40 -7.32
N PRO A 158 -21.92 3.69 -7.72
CA PRO A 158 -20.62 4.40 -7.72
C PRO A 158 -19.87 4.38 -6.39
N GLN A 159 -20.58 4.49 -5.26
CA GLN A 159 -19.96 4.44 -3.93
C GLN A 159 -19.34 3.06 -3.64
N LYS A 160 -20.01 1.97 -4.07
CA LYS A 160 -19.48 0.61 -3.94
C LYS A 160 -18.33 0.36 -4.91
N GLN A 161 -18.40 0.93 -6.13
CA GLN A 161 -17.31 0.84 -7.11
C GLN A 161 -16.00 1.38 -6.52
N ARG A 162 -16.02 2.60 -5.98
CA ARG A 162 -14.83 3.23 -5.41
C ARG A 162 -14.30 2.48 -4.18
N ALA A 163 -15.17 2.03 -3.28
CA ALA A 163 -14.76 1.27 -2.10
C ALA A 163 -14.08 -0.05 -2.47
N THR A 164 -14.67 -0.80 -3.44
CA THR A 164 -14.09 -2.05 -3.94
C THR A 164 -12.76 -1.82 -4.65
N ALA A 165 -12.65 -0.77 -5.47
CA ALA A 165 -11.41 -0.39 -6.15
C ALA A 165 -10.30 -0.02 -5.15
N LEU A 166 -10.62 0.72 -4.09
CA LEU A 166 -9.67 1.11 -3.05
C LEU A 166 -9.16 -0.11 -2.27
N GLU A 167 -10.06 -1.02 -1.89
CA GLU A 167 -9.70 -2.27 -1.23
C GLU A 167 -8.80 -3.12 -2.12
N THR A 168 -9.15 -3.24 -3.40
CA THR A 168 -8.37 -4.00 -4.39
C THR A 168 -6.97 -3.43 -4.56
N MET A 169 -6.84 -2.12 -4.70
CA MET A 169 -5.56 -1.43 -4.85
C MET A 169 -4.66 -1.55 -3.60
N ASN A 170 -5.26 -1.52 -2.41
CA ASN A 170 -4.51 -1.51 -1.15
C ASN A 170 -4.19 -2.90 -0.60
N ILE A 171 -4.94 -3.95 -0.98
CA ILE A 171 -4.81 -5.28 -0.39
C ILE A 171 -4.50 -6.33 -1.48
N TYR A 172 -5.38 -6.50 -2.45
CA TYR A 172 -5.28 -7.62 -3.41
C TYR A 172 -4.16 -7.44 -4.44
N ALA A 173 -3.99 -6.24 -5.00
CA ALA A 173 -2.92 -5.98 -5.97
C ALA A 173 -1.52 -6.12 -5.34
N PRO A 174 -1.24 -5.62 -4.11
CA PRO A 174 -0.01 -5.92 -3.38
C PRO A 174 0.22 -7.41 -3.12
N ILE A 175 -0.80 -8.17 -2.71
CA ILE A 175 -0.68 -9.62 -2.51
C ILE A 175 -0.31 -10.32 -3.83
N ALA A 176 -1.02 -10.00 -4.93
CA ALA A 176 -0.69 -10.54 -6.25
C ALA A 176 0.75 -10.20 -6.68
N HIS A 177 1.23 -9.00 -6.34
CA HIS A 177 2.62 -8.59 -6.57
C HIS A 177 3.62 -9.45 -5.79
N ARG A 178 3.37 -9.70 -4.50
CA ARG A 178 4.25 -10.50 -3.64
C ARG A 178 4.28 -11.98 -4.06
N LEU A 179 3.13 -12.50 -4.50
CA LEU A 179 3.04 -13.85 -5.07
C LEU A 179 3.64 -13.94 -6.49
N GLY A 180 4.03 -12.82 -7.08
CA GLY A 180 4.63 -12.75 -8.41
C GLY A 180 3.63 -12.96 -9.55
N ILE A 181 2.31 -13.00 -9.29
CA ILE A 181 1.27 -13.20 -10.31
C ILE A 181 1.02 -11.86 -11.01
N ARG A 182 1.92 -11.58 -11.95
CA ARG A 182 2.00 -10.27 -12.60
C ARG A 182 0.78 -9.94 -13.44
N ALA A 183 0.26 -10.90 -14.22
CA ALA A 183 -0.89 -10.67 -15.08
C ALA A 183 -2.09 -10.19 -14.25
N VAL A 184 -2.41 -10.89 -13.16
CA VAL A 184 -3.50 -10.51 -12.25
C VAL A 184 -3.22 -9.16 -11.57
N LYS A 185 -1.99 -8.93 -11.11
CA LYS A 185 -1.60 -7.68 -10.44
C LYS A 185 -1.76 -6.46 -11.35
N GLU A 186 -1.23 -6.51 -12.59
CA GLU A 186 -1.27 -5.38 -13.52
C GLU A 186 -2.73 -5.05 -13.91
N GLU A 187 -3.58 -6.05 -14.13
CA GLU A 187 -4.98 -5.85 -14.46
C GLU A 187 -5.79 -5.32 -13.26
N LEU A 188 -5.56 -5.84 -12.04
CA LEU A 188 -6.18 -5.32 -10.82
C LEU A 188 -5.82 -3.85 -10.57
N GLU A 189 -4.54 -3.48 -10.78
CA GLU A 189 -4.09 -2.09 -10.66
C GLU A 189 -4.78 -1.18 -11.69
N ASP A 190 -4.80 -1.56 -12.97
CA ASP A 190 -5.38 -0.76 -14.05
C ASP A 190 -6.91 -0.60 -13.87
N LEU A 191 -7.64 -1.69 -13.57
CA LEU A 191 -9.07 -1.63 -13.30
C LEU A 191 -9.39 -0.79 -12.06
N SER A 192 -8.63 -0.94 -10.99
CA SER A 192 -8.83 -0.13 -9.78
C SER A 192 -8.56 1.35 -10.04
N PHE A 193 -7.50 1.66 -10.78
CA PHE A 193 -7.13 3.03 -11.12
C PHE A 193 -8.20 3.73 -11.93
N ARG A 194 -8.86 3.04 -12.86
CA ARG A 194 -10.00 3.56 -13.64
C ARG A 194 -11.13 4.13 -12.78
N TYR A 195 -11.39 3.52 -11.59
CA TYR A 195 -12.44 3.98 -10.66
C TYR A 195 -11.93 4.96 -9.59
N LEU A 196 -10.63 4.93 -9.28
CA LEU A 196 -10.05 5.79 -8.24
C LEU A 196 -9.70 7.19 -8.78
N ASP A 197 -9.15 7.27 -9.99
CA ASP A 197 -8.82 8.52 -10.69
C ASP A 197 -9.16 8.40 -12.19
N PRO A 198 -10.46 8.49 -12.55
CA PRO A 198 -10.91 8.30 -13.93
C PRO A 198 -10.34 9.36 -14.89
N TYR A 199 -10.02 10.55 -14.41
CA TYR A 199 -9.47 11.62 -15.25
C TYR A 199 -8.02 11.33 -15.65
N ALA A 200 -7.17 10.96 -14.69
CA ALA A 200 -5.79 10.59 -15.00
C ALA A 200 -5.73 9.30 -15.82
N TYR A 201 -6.66 8.35 -15.58
CA TYR A 201 -6.79 7.14 -16.39
C TYR A 201 -7.09 7.49 -17.87
N ALA A 202 -8.13 8.28 -18.12
CA ALA A 202 -8.55 8.69 -19.46
C ALA A 202 -7.46 9.49 -20.20
N GLU A 203 -6.73 10.36 -19.49
CA GLU A 203 -5.63 11.14 -20.06
C GLU A 203 -4.50 10.23 -20.55
N ILE A 204 -4.06 9.28 -19.72
CA ILE A 204 -3.00 8.33 -20.10
C ILE A 204 -3.48 7.39 -21.20
N GLU A 205 -4.71 6.90 -21.13
CA GLU A 205 -5.32 6.05 -22.16
C GLU A 205 -5.33 6.79 -23.51
N GLN A 206 -5.79 8.06 -23.55
CA GLN A 206 -5.82 8.88 -24.75
C GLN A 206 -4.41 9.15 -25.31
N MET A 207 -3.42 9.40 -24.43
CA MET A 207 -2.03 9.56 -24.85
C MET A 207 -1.46 8.28 -25.47
N LEU A 208 -1.79 7.11 -24.91
CA LEU A 208 -1.35 5.82 -25.44
C LEU A 208 -2.02 5.49 -26.77
N GLU A 209 -3.32 5.80 -26.91
CA GLU A 209 -4.08 5.54 -28.12
C GLU A 209 -3.62 6.41 -29.30
N LYS A 210 -3.36 7.72 -29.06
CA LYS A 210 -2.85 8.64 -30.10
C LYS A 210 -1.53 8.20 -30.75
N ARG A 211 -0.72 7.41 -30.07
CA ARG A 211 0.58 6.92 -30.55
C ARG A 211 0.62 5.40 -30.75
N LYS A 212 -0.54 4.76 -30.80
CA LYS A 212 -0.62 3.30 -30.84
C LYS A 212 -0.03 2.73 -32.13
N SER A 213 -0.46 3.24 -33.28
CA SER A 213 0.03 2.81 -34.60
C SER A 213 1.53 3.00 -34.74
N ASP A 214 2.06 4.16 -34.33
CA ASP A 214 3.49 4.46 -34.43
C ASP A 214 4.31 3.55 -33.53
N ARG A 215 3.77 3.27 -32.32
CA ARG A 215 4.38 2.36 -31.34
C ARG A 215 4.42 0.93 -31.85
N GLU A 216 3.31 0.41 -32.39
CA GLU A 216 3.21 -0.96 -32.91
C GLU A 216 4.14 -1.12 -34.11
N ALA A 217 4.18 -0.17 -35.03
CA ALA A 217 5.08 -0.17 -36.17
C ALA A 217 6.56 -0.14 -35.74
N PHE A 218 6.89 0.69 -34.74
CA PHE A 218 8.25 0.74 -34.18
C PHE A 218 8.66 -0.59 -33.55
N ILE A 219 7.81 -1.16 -32.68
CA ILE A 219 8.11 -2.45 -32.01
C ILE A 219 8.29 -3.55 -33.06
N GLU A 220 7.43 -3.63 -34.08
CA GLU A 220 7.50 -4.63 -35.11
C GLU A 220 8.78 -4.51 -35.96
N THR A 221 9.20 -3.27 -36.25
CA THR A 221 10.47 -3.00 -36.92
C THR A 221 11.65 -3.48 -36.07
N ILE A 222 11.66 -3.21 -34.78
CA ILE A 222 12.75 -3.67 -33.88
C ILE A 222 12.75 -5.21 -33.75
N LYS A 223 11.58 -5.84 -33.60
CA LYS A 223 11.44 -7.30 -33.55
C LYS A 223 12.01 -7.95 -34.79
N SER A 224 11.64 -7.48 -35.97
CA SER A 224 12.12 -8.01 -37.25
C SER A 224 13.64 -7.87 -37.40
N ARG A 225 14.23 -6.75 -36.98
CA ARG A 225 15.68 -6.53 -36.99
C ARG A 225 16.41 -7.49 -36.04
N ILE A 226 15.87 -7.68 -34.83
CA ILE A 226 16.46 -8.61 -33.86
C ILE A 226 16.34 -10.04 -34.37
N ALA A 227 15.19 -10.46 -34.90
CA ALA A 227 14.96 -11.79 -35.42
C ALA A 227 15.97 -12.11 -36.54
N LEU A 228 16.11 -11.22 -37.53
CA LEU A 228 17.06 -11.37 -38.62
C LEU A 228 18.50 -11.52 -38.12
N ARG A 229 18.93 -10.69 -37.16
CA ARG A 229 20.29 -10.75 -36.60
C ARG A 229 20.55 -12.04 -35.79
N LEU A 230 19.51 -12.55 -35.11
CA LEU A 230 19.63 -13.84 -34.39
C LEU A 230 19.71 -15.02 -35.35
N GLU A 231 18.99 -14.99 -36.47
CA GLU A 231 19.09 -16.01 -37.53
C GLU A 231 20.45 -16.02 -38.22
N GLU A 232 21.07 -14.84 -38.45
CA GLU A 232 22.41 -14.70 -38.98
C GLU A 232 23.50 -15.12 -38.00
N SER A 233 23.21 -15.16 -36.71
CA SER A 233 24.17 -15.50 -35.68
C SER A 233 24.45 -17.02 -35.69
N ALA A 234 25.73 -17.41 -35.57
CA ALA A 234 26.18 -18.83 -35.55
C ALA A 234 25.65 -19.61 -34.31
N PHE A 235 24.92 -18.99 -33.41
CA PHE A 235 24.45 -19.58 -32.15
C PHE A 235 23.22 -20.47 -32.29
N GLY A 236 22.50 -20.47 -33.41
CA GLY A 236 21.35 -21.35 -33.68
C GLY A 236 20.21 -21.24 -32.63
N CYS A 237 20.12 -20.14 -31.89
CA CYS A 237 19.18 -19.96 -30.79
C CYS A 237 17.77 -19.75 -31.34
N LYS A 238 16.84 -20.63 -30.96
CA LYS A 238 15.41 -20.39 -31.17
C LYS A 238 14.93 -19.45 -30.06
N ALA A 239 14.81 -18.17 -30.39
CA ALA A 239 14.30 -17.15 -29.48
C ALA A 239 12.88 -16.74 -29.87
N GLN A 240 11.97 -16.63 -28.89
CA GLN A 240 10.69 -15.95 -29.10
C GLN A 240 10.86 -14.47 -28.76
N ILE A 241 10.36 -13.60 -29.65
CA ILE A 241 10.48 -12.15 -29.51
C ILE A 241 9.09 -11.53 -29.46
N ASP A 242 8.73 -10.96 -28.28
CA ASP A 242 7.44 -10.35 -28.04
C ASP A 242 7.59 -8.85 -27.78
N GLY A 243 6.66 -8.06 -28.33
CA GLY A 243 6.49 -6.67 -27.93
C GLY A 243 5.70 -6.57 -26.62
N ARG A 244 6.09 -5.66 -25.74
CA ARG A 244 5.39 -5.45 -24.48
C ARG A 244 4.97 -4.00 -24.32
N VAL A 245 3.72 -3.80 -23.93
CA VAL A 245 3.16 -2.51 -23.53
C VAL A 245 3.10 -2.43 -22.01
N LYS A 246 3.48 -1.30 -21.44
CA LYS A 246 3.40 -1.06 -20.01
C LYS A 246 1.96 -0.75 -19.60
N SER A 247 1.53 -1.21 -18.41
CA SER A 247 0.21 -0.93 -17.84
C SER A 247 -0.03 0.58 -17.64
N ILE A 248 -1.30 1.01 -17.73
CA ILE A 248 -1.70 2.42 -17.57
C ILE A 248 -1.28 2.95 -16.21
N TYR A 249 -1.56 2.18 -15.16
CA TYR A 249 -1.15 2.54 -13.79
C TYR A 249 0.38 2.56 -13.62
N GLY A 250 1.10 1.68 -14.32
CA GLY A 250 2.57 1.68 -14.34
C GLY A 250 3.16 2.97 -14.94
N ILE A 251 2.51 3.53 -15.96
CA ILE A 251 2.86 4.83 -16.54
C ILE A 251 2.49 5.96 -15.58
N TYR A 252 1.27 5.93 -15.00
CA TYR A 252 0.82 6.88 -14.01
C TYR A 252 1.80 7.05 -12.85
N LYS A 253 2.26 5.94 -12.25
CA LYS A 253 3.27 5.99 -11.18
C LYS A 253 4.52 6.74 -11.60
N LYS A 254 5.00 6.55 -12.83
CA LYS A 254 6.22 7.22 -13.31
C LYS A 254 6.02 8.69 -13.57
N VAL A 255 4.89 9.07 -14.16
CA VAL A 255 4.60 10.46 -14.50
C VAL A 255 4.25 11.28 -13.27
N TYR A 256 3.29 10.80 -12.48
CA TYR A 256 2.68 11.62 -11.43
C TYR A 256 3.23 11.37 -10.03
N VAL A 257 3.71 10.15 -9.72
CA VAL A 257 4.29 9.84 -8.40
C VAL A 257 5.80 10.11 -8.39
N THR A 258 6.54 9.70 -9.43
CA THR A 258 7.99 9.94 -9.52
C THR A 258 8.35 11.20 -10.32
N GLN A 259 7.37 12.01 -10.74
CA GLN A 259 7.52 13.30 -11.43
C GLN A 259 8.43 13.26 -12.66
N LYS A 260 8.48 12.12 -13.37
CA LYS A 260 9.22 11.99 -14.61
C LYS A 260 8.40 12.51 -15.79
N SER A 261 9.01 13.23 -16.71
CA SER A 261 8.34 13.58 -17.95
C SER A 261 8.01 12.31 -18.76
N ILE A 262 6.96 12.34 -19.56
CA ILE A 262 6.59 11.19 -20.41
C ILE A 262 7.73 10.81 -21.36
N GLU A 263 8.54 11.78 -21.76
CA GLU A 263 9.70 11.58 -22.65
C GLU A 263 10.84 10.83 -21.95
N GLU A 264 10.99 10.99 -20.63
CA GLU A 264 11.96 10.26 -19.80
C GLU A 264 11.54 8.82 -19.44
N ILE A 265 10.34 8.39 -19.84
CA ILE A 265 9.90 7.01 -19.63
C ILE A 265 10.39 6.16 -20.80
N TYR A 266 11.61 5.66 -20.72
CA TYR A 266 12.25 4.87 -21.78
C TYR A 266 11.66 3.46 -21.95
N ASP A 267 10.96 2.92 -20.97
CA ASP A 267 10.30 1.61 -20.99
C ASP A 267 8.84 1.63 -21.50
N LYS A 268 8.46 2.70 -22.24
CA LYS A 268 7.21 2.72 -23.03
C LYS A 268 7.25 1.66 -24.12
N TYR A 269 8.41 1.52 -24.74
CA TYR A 269 8.72 0.56 -25.79
C TYR A 269 9.58 -0.52 -25.17
N ALA A 270 9.04 -1.72 -25.06
CA ALA A 270 9.79 -2.84 -24.54
C ALA A 270 9.68 -4.04 -25.46
N VAL A 271 10.80 -4.71 -25.67
CA VAL A 271 10.88 -5.97 -26.38
C VAL A 271 11.33 -7.04 -25.41
N ARG A 272 10.66 -8.17 -25.42
CA ARG A 272 10.99 -9.34 -24.62
C ARG A 272 11.54 -10.42 -25.51
N ILE A 273 12.67 -11.01 -25.10
CA ILE A 273 13.31 -12.12 -25.79
C ILE A 273 13.35 -13.31 -24.82
N ILE A 274 12.76 -14.42 -25.25
CA ILE A 274 12.65 -15.63 -24.43
C ILE A 274 13.46 -16.72 -25.10
N VAL A 275 14.32 -17.37 -24.33
CA VAL A 275 15.26 -18.42 -24.76
C VAL A 275 15.22 -19.64 -23.85
N ASN A 276 16.00 -20.68 -24.14
CA ASN A 276 15.97 -21.93 -23.38
C ASN A 276 16.92 -21.92 -22.17
N THR A 277 18.10 -21.32 -22.30
CA THR A 277 19.16 -21.41 -21.30
C THR A 277 19.67 -20.06 -20.82
N VAL A 278 20.25 -20.01 -19.62
CA VAL A 278 20.84 -18.79 -19.05
C VAL A 278 22.01 -18.28 -19.89
N ILE A 279 22.82 -19.19 -20.45
CA ILE A 279 23.96 -18.85 -21.31
C ILE A 279 23.45 -18.10 -22.55
N GLU A 280 22.38 -18.59 -23.17
CA GLU A 280 21.74 -17.89 -24.30
C GLU A 280 21.27 -16.48 -23.93
N CYS A 281 20.79 -16.26 -22.71
CA CYS A 281 20.41 -14.91 -22.26
C CYS A 281 21.59 -13.92 -22.34
N TYR A 282 22.76 -14.32 -21.86
CA TYR A 282 23.94 -13.45 -21.90
C TYR A 282 24.53 -13.31 -23.30
N ASN A 283 24.47 -14.35 -24.14
CA ASN A 283 24.90 -14.30 -25.54
C ASN A 283 24.05 -13.30 -26.32
N ILE A 284 22.71 -13.34 -26.14
CA ILE A 284 21.78 -12.39 -26.77
C ILE A 284 22.00 -10.97 -26.26
N LEU A 285 22.32 -10.77 -24.97
CA LEU A 285 22.69 -9.46 -24.46
C LEU A 285 23.86 -8.85 -25.25
N GLY A 286 24.89 -9.66 -25.51
CA GLY A 286 26.03 -9.24 -26.33
C GLY A 286 25.62 -8.83 -27.76
N ILE A 287 24.76 -9.63 -28.40
CA ILE A 287 24.22 -9.32 -29.74
C ILE A 287 23.42 -8.01 -29.74
N ILE A 288 22.55 -7.81 -28.73
CA ILE A 288 21.75 -6.60 -28.60
C ILE A 288 22.63 -5.35 -28.39
N HIS A 289 23.72 -5.46 -27.62
CA HIS A 289 24.65 -4.36 -27.40
C HIS A 289 25.56 -4.08 -28.64
N ASP A 290 25.78 -5.09 -29.48
CA ASP A 290 26.41 -4.90 -30.80
C ASP A 290 25.48 -4.17 -31.77
N MET A 291 24.19 -4.51 -31.79
CA MET A 291 23.19 -3.89 -32.68
C MET A 291 22.78 -2.48 -32.27
N PHE A 292 22.68 -2.23 -30.97
CA PHE A 292 22.10 -1.00 -30.39
C PHE A 292 22.99 -0.47 -29.26
N LYS A 293 23.13 0.84 -29.17
CA LYS A 293 23.97 1.47 -28.15
C LYS A 293 23.28 1.46 -26.77
N PRO A 294 23.85 0.82 -25.73
CA PRO A 294 23.27 0.80 -24.41
C PRO A 294 23.38 2.17 -23.73
N ILE A 295 22.35 2.54 -22.95
CA ILE A 295 22.36 3.75 -22.12
C ILE A 295 23.11 3.42 -20.82
N PRO A 296 24.13 4.22 -20.42
CA PRO A 296 24.88 4.02 -19.18
C PRO A 296 23.96 3.97 -17.96
N ASN A 297 24.30 3.11 -16.98
CA ASN A 297 23.56 2.91 -15.72
C ASN A 297 22.11 2.45 -15.88
N ARG A 298 21.74 1.88 -17.05
CA ARG A 298 20.39 1.33 -17.32
C ARG A 298 20.38 -0.17 -17.54
N PHE A 299 21.49 -0.84 -17.33
CA PHE A 299 21.56 -2.30 -17.30
C PHE A 299 21.25 -2.83 -15.91
N LYS A 300 20.44 -3.89 -15.81
CA LYS A 300 20.09 -4.57 -14.56
C LYS A 300 20.11 -6.08 -14.78
N ASP A 301 20.90 -6.76 -14.00
CA ASP A 301 20.99 -8.22 -14.01
C ASP A 301 20.19 -8.81 -12.85
N TYR A 302 18.93 -9.16 -13.14
CA TYR A 302 18.07 -9.87 -12.20
C TYR A 302 18.19 -11.41 -12.35
N ILE A 303 19.05 -11.92 -13.24
CA ILE A 303 19.35 -13.36 -13.29
C ILE A 303 20.34 -13.68 -12.18
N ALA A 304 21.44 -12.92 -12.11
CA ALA A 304 22.43 -13.05 -11.05
C ALA A 304 21.86 -12.63 -9.68
N ASN A 305 21.04 -11.59 -9.64
CA ASN A 305 20.45 -11.02 -8.42
C ASN A 305 18.92 -11.00 -8.50
N PRO A 306 18.23 -12.13 -8.23
CA PRO A 306 16.78 -12.23 -8.31
C PRO A 306 16.09 -11.28 -7.31
N LYS A 307 14.93 -10.73 -7.70
CA LYS A 307 14.08 -9.96 -6.76
C LYS A 307 13.46 -10.88 -5.70
N GLN A 308 12.99 -10.31 -4.60
CA GLN A 308 12.31 -11.08 -3.52
C GLN A 308 11.12 -11.91 -4.01
N ASN A 309 10.40 -11.44 -5.04
CA ASN A 309 9.31 -12.18 -5.69
C ASN A 309 9.83 -13.20 -6.74
N MET A 310 11.13 -13.54 -6.71
CA MET A 310 11.80 -14.48 -7.61
C MET A 310 11.81 -14.07 -9.09
N TYR A 311 11.54 -12.79 -9.38
CA TYR A 311 11.65 -12.27 -10.74
C TYR A 311 13.09 -12.29 -11.23
N GLN A 312 13.32 -12.91 -12.39
CA GLN A 312 14.62 -13.00 -13.05
C GLN A 312 14.50 -12.55 -14.51
N SER A 313 15.41 -11.69 -14.96
CA SER A 313 15.54 -11.24 -16.35
C SER A 313 16.77 -10.35 -16.47
N LEU A 314 17.42 -10.30 -17.62
CA LEU A 314 18.33 -9.20 -17.95
C LEU A 314 17.49 -8.04 -18.50
N HIS A 315 17.75 -6.84 -18.03
CA HIS A 315 17.14 -5.61 -18.52
C HIS A 315 18.21 -4.66 -19.04
N THR A 316 18.08 -4.24 -20.26
CA THR A 316 18.95 -3.21 -20.82
C THR A 316 18.11 -2.18 -21.58
N THR A 317 18.43 -0.91 -21.40
CA THR A 317 17.83 0.17 -22.18
C THR A 317 18.82 0.57 -23.24
N VAL A 318 18.39 0.52 -24.50
CA VAL A 318 19.22 0.79 -25.67
C VAL A 318 18.58 1.84 -26.56
N ILE A 319 19.37 2.48 -27.41
CA ILE A 319 18.92 3.47 -28.39
C ILE A 319 18.99 2.87 -29.78
N GLY A 320 17.86 2.87 -30.51
CA GLY A 320 17.75 2.50 -31.90
C GLY A 320 18.36 3.53 -32.85
N ARG A 321 18.47 3.20 -34.13
CA ARG A 321 18.95 4.14 -35.19
C ARG A 321 18.07 5.35 -35.31
N GLU A 322 16.79 5.25 -34.95
CA GLU A 322 15.78 6.31 -34.95
C GLU A 322 15.94 7.29 -33.77
N GLY A 323 16.94 7.09 -32.90
CA GLY A 323 17.14 7.90 -31.69
C GLY A 323 16.13 7.64 -30.58
N ILE A 324 15.23 6.67 -30.75
CA ILE A 324 14.19 6.32 -29.76
C ILE A 324 14.75 5.27 -28.80
N PRO A 325 14.78 5.55 -27.49
CA PRO A 325 15.19 4.58 -26.49
C PRO A 325 14.08 3.53 -26.25
N PHE A 326 14.49 2.27 -26.05
CA PHE A 326 13.60 1.18 -25.71
C PHE A 326 14.28 0.19 -24.76
N GLU A 327 13.46 -0.54 -23.97
CA GLU A 327 13.94 -1.56 -23.05
C GLU A 327 13.91 -2.94 -23.71
N VAL A 328 14.99 -3.70 -23.53
CA VAL A 328 15.06 -5.11 -23.91
C VAL A 328 15.14 -5.96 -22.64
N GLN A 329 14.21 -6.92 -22.52
CA GLN A 329 14.12 -7.88 -21.44
C GLN A 329 14.47 -9.27 -21.97
N ILE A 330 15.51 -9.90 -21.43
CA ILE A 330 15.98 -11.21 -21.89
C ILE A 330 15.87 -12.21 -20.74
N ARG A 331 15.24 -13.35 -20.97
CA ARG A 331 15.00 -14.37 -19.94
C ARG A 331 14.73 -15.74 -20.52
N THR A 332 14.90 -16.79 -19.72
CA THR A 332 14.53 -18.15 -20.14
C THR A 332 13.02 -18.38 -20.02
N TRP A 333 12.52 -19.47 -20.59
CA TRP A 333 11.13 -19.90 -20.44
C TRP A 333 10.75 -20.08 -18.97
N ASP A 334 11.58 -20.75 -18.15
CA ASP A 334 11.31 -20.91 -16.72
C ASP A 334 11.19 -19.58 -15.99
N MET A 335 12.07 -18.61 -16.31
CA MET A 335 12.01 -17.26 -15.77
C MET A 335 10.78 -16.51 -16.28
N HIS A 336 10.39 -16.75 -17.53
CA HIS A 336 9.19 -16.16 -18.12
C HIS A 336 7.93 -16.60 -17.37
N TYR A 337 7.76 -17.90 -17.20
CA TYR A 337 6.61 -18.43 -16.47
C TYR A 337 6.60 -17.98 -15.02
N THR A 338 7.74 -17.98 -14.34
CA THR A 338 7.86 -17.48 -12.99
C THR A 338 7.50 -15.98 -12.90
N ALA A 339 7.89 -15.17 -13.89
CA ALA A 339 7.61 -13.73 -13.91
C ALA A 339 6.16 -13.38 -14.24
N GLU A 340 5.45 -14.18 -15.02
CA GLU A 340 4.04 -13.93 -15.40
C GLU A 340 3.05 -14.57 -14.40
N TYR A 341 3.33 -15.81 -13.98
CA TYR A 341 2.40 -16.61 -13.15
C TYR A 341 2.85 -16.72 -11.69
N GLY A 342 4.07 -16.28 -11.34
CA GLY A 342 4.57 -16.28 -9.98
C GLY A 342 4.54 -17.68 -9.36
N ILE A 343 3.90 -17.76 -8.18
CA ILE A 343 3.78 -19.02 -7.46
C ILE A 343 2.92 -20.05 -8.23
N ALA A 344 1.96 -19.62 -9.05
CA ALA A 344 1.12 -20.50 -9.86
C ALA A 344 1.91 -21.23 -10.97
N ALA A 345 3.07 -20.71 -11.39
CA ALA A 345 3.93 -21.38 -12.38
C ALA A 345 4.35 -22.80 -11.97
N HIS A 346 4.39 -23.07 -10.64
CA HIS A 346 4.72 -24.40 -10.12
C HIS A 346 3.68 -25.45 -10.53
N TRP A 347 2.40 -25.11 -10.50
CA TRP A 347 1.31 -26.00 -10.94
C TRP A 347 1.27 -26.15 -12.45
N LYS A 348 1.68 -25.14 -13.22
CA LYS A 348 1.63 -25.17 -14.68
C LYS A 348 2.73 -26.01 -15.33
N TYR A 349 3.96 -26.00 -14.78
CA TYR A 349 5.15 -26.51 -15.47
C TYR A 349 6.01 -27.53 -14.71
N LYS A 350 5.74 -27.85 -13.43
CA LYS A 350 6.57 -28.75 -12.63
C LYS A 350 5.78 -29.81 -11.87
N ALA A 351 5.48 -30.91 -12.53
CA ALA A 351 5.06 -32.15 -11.90
C ALA A 351 6.28 -33.01 -11.44
N GLY A 352 7.23 -32.43 -10.64
CA GLY A 352 8.43 -33.16 -10.23
C GLY A 352 9.05 -32.71 -8.90
N VAL A 353 9.72 -33.64 -8.21
CA VAL A 353 10.18 -33.65 -6.82
C VAL A 353 11.17 -32.53 -6.40
N GLN A 354 11.77 -31.78 -7.32
CA GLN A 354 12.80 -30.76 -6.99
C GLN A 354 12.25 -29.36 -6.63
N GLY A 355 10.92 -29.21 -6.51
CA GLY A 355 10.28 -27.92 -6.28
C GLY A 355 9.96 -27.55 -4.83
N LYS A 356 10.04 -28.49 -3.86
CA LYS A 356 9.61 -28.26 -2.47
C LYS A 356 10.42 -27.18 -1.75
N ASP A 357 11.75 -27.19 -1.85
CA ASP A 357 12.60 -26.23 -1.12
C ASP A 357 12.42 -24.78 -1.60
N ARG A 358 12.21 -24.58 -2.92
CA ARG A 358 11.95 -23.25 -3.47
C ARG A 358 10.54 -22.73 -3.13
N PHE A 359 9.58 -23.63 -2.97
CA PHE A 359 8.22 -23.32 -2.58
C PHE A 359 8.14 -22.89 -1.11
N GLU A 360 8.87 -23.58 -0.23
CA GLU A 360 8.94 -23.23 1.20
C GLU A 360 9.54 -21.85 1.44
N GLY A 361 10.59 -21.47 0.70
CA GLY A 361 11.15 -20.11 0.76
C GLY A 361 10.16 -19.02 0.36
N ARG A 362 9.25 -19.31 -0.60
CA ARG A 362 8.20 -18.35 -1.02
C ARG A 362 7.10 -18.16 0.03
N LEU A 363 6.90 -19.11 0.91
CA LEU A 363 5.92 -19.03 2.00
C LEU A 363 6.52 -18.52 3.33
N ALA A 364 7.84 -18.42 3.41
CA ALA A 364 8.53 -17.98 4.62
C ALA A 364 8.06 -16.61 5.10
N TRP A 365 7.82 -15.66 4.18
CA TRP A 365 7.30 -14.34 4.53
C TRP A 365 5.87 -14.38 5.11
N ILE A 366 5.03 -15.33 4.67
CA ILE A 366 3.68 -15.52 5.24
C ILE A 366 3.81 -16.00 6.68
N ARG A 367 4.73 -16.96 6.94
CA ARG A 367 5.00 -17.44 8.29
C ARG A 367 5.53 -16.32 9.19
N GLN A 368 6.46 -15.51 8.69
CA GLN A 368 6.99 -14.35 9.41
C GLN A 368 5.89 -13.31 9.73
N LEU A 369 4.96 -13.06 8.79
CA LEU A 369 3.82 -12.17 9.04
C LEU A 369 2.87 -12.74 10.09
N ILE A 370 2.63 -14.05 10.10
CA ILE A 370 1.77 -14.72 11.09
C ILE A 370 2.45 -14.73 12.47
N GLU A 371 3.76 -14.99 12.53
CA GLU A 371 4.56 -14.92 13.76
C GLU A 371 4.56 -13.49 14.32
N ALA A 372 4.81 -12.49 13.49
CA ALA A 372 4.71 -11.08 13.90
C ALA A 372 3.29 -10.71 14.39
N GLN A 373 2.26 -11.34 13.86
CA GLN A 373 0.88 -11.15 14.25
C GLN A 373 0.56 -11.77 15.62
N GLN A 374 1.18 -12.89 15.98
CA GLN A 374 1.00 -13.51 17.31
C GLN A 374 1.61 -12.63 18.41
N GLU A 375 2.58 -11.78 18.06
CA GLU A 375 3.23 -10.87 19.00
C GLU A 375 2.51 -9.51 19.11
N THR A 376 1.72 -9.12 18.09
CA THR A 376 0.99 -7.83 18.06
C THR A 376 -0.46 -8.05 17.65
N ASN A 377 -1.40 -7.86 18.57
CA ASN A 377 -2.84 -7.85 18.27
C ASN A 377 -3.32 -6.53 17.63
N ASP A 378 -2.38 -5.67 17.21
CA ASP A 378 -2.69 -4.37 16.63
C ASP A 378 -2.92 -4.47 15.12
N ILE A 379 -4.14 -4.36 14.78
CA ILE A 379 -4.72 -4.48 13.43
C ILE A 379 -4.18 -3.41 12.45
N GLU A 380 -3.99 -2.17 12.91
CA GLU A 380 -3.42 -1.11 12.07
C GLU A 380 -1.93 -1.32 11.81
N GLU A 381 -1.21 -1.85 12.79
CA GLU A 381 0.20 -2.20 12.63
C GLU A 381 0.36 -3.36 11.65
N ILE A 382 -0.53 -4.35 11.66
CA ILE A 382 -0.56 -5.46 10.70
C ILE A 382 -0.79 -4.93 9.27
N VAL A 383 -1.79 -4.06 9.05
CA VAL A 383 -2.05 -3.46 7.73
C VAL A 383 -0.89 -2.57 7.29
N ARG A 384 -0.32 -1.81 8.21
CA ARG A 384 0.85 -0.97 7.92
C ARG A 384 2.09 -1.81 7.62
N THR A 385 2.28 -2.91 8.34
CA THR A 385 3.34 -3.92 8.13
C THR A 385 3.22 -4.51 6.75
N ILE A 386 2.04 -5.02 6.38
CA ILE A 386 1.78 -5.57 5.06
C ILE A 386 2.02 -4.51 3.96
N LYS A 387 1.56 -3.27 4.16
CA LYS A 387 1.80 -2.18 3.19
C LYS A 387 3.29 -1.84 3.05
N ASN A 388 4.06 -1.86 4.13
CA ASN A 388 5.49 -1.59 4.09
C ASN A 388 6.28 -2.75 3.47
N ASP A 389 5.94 -3.99 3.81
CA ASP A 389 6.58 -5.20 3.27
C ASP A 389 6.17 -5.47 1.81
N LEU A 390 5.06 -4.89 1.37
CA LEU A 390 4.58 -4.92 -0.01
C LEU A 390 5.07 -3.72 -0.84
N ALA A 391 5.90 -2.83 -0.27
CA ALA A 391 6.48 -1.71 -1.01
C ALA A 391 7.32 -2.23 -2.19
N PRO A 392 7.15 -1.66 -3.41
CA PRO A 392 7.68 -2.27 -4.63
C PRO A 392 9.18 -2.03 -4.89
N GLU A 393 9.88 -1.29 -4.04
CA GLU A 393 11.26 -0.90 -4.28
C GLU A 393 12.17 -1.34 -3.12
N ASP A 394 13.11 -2.24 -3.43
CA ASP A 394 14.16 -2.69 -2.53
C ASP A 394 15.49 -2.01 -2.85
N ILE A 395 16.30 -1.81 -1.83
CA ILE A 395 17.72 -1.49 -1.93
C ILE A 395 18.54 -2.75 -1.71
N PHE A 396 19.70 -2.80 -2.35
CA PHE A 396 20.64 -3.92 -2.26
C PHE A 396 21.95 -3.41 -1.67
N ALA A 397 22.31 -3.87 -0.48
CA ALA A 397 23.59 -3.56 0.17
C ALA A 397 24.41 -4.84 0.36
N PHE A 398 25.70 -4.71 0.52
CA PHE A 398 26.62 -5.83 0.57
C PHE A 398 27.29 -5.94 1.95
N THR A 399 27.49 -7.19 2.40
CA THR A 399 28.40 -7.45 3.51
C THR A 399 29.86 -7.31 3.05
N PRO A 400 30.83 -7.14 3.95
CA PRO A 400 32.25 -7.16 3.57
C PRO A 400 32.72 -8.48 2.92
N LYS A 401 31.93 -9.57 3.07
CA LYS A 401 32.18 -10.86 2.41
C LYS A 401 31.61 -10.94 1.00
N GLY A 402 30.86 -9.91 0.57
CA GLY A 402 30.21 -9.87 -0.73
C GLY A 402 28.79 -10.44 -0.75
N ASP A 403 28.22 -10.85 0.40
CA ASP A 403 26.84 -11.31 0.46
C ASP A 403 25.88 -10.13 0.25
N MET A 404 24.94 -10.27 -0.64
CA MET A 404 23.93 -9.26 -0.94
C MET A 404 22.72 -9.38 -0.01
N ILE A 405 22.36 -8.28 0.66
CA ILE A 405 21.19 -8.15 1.51
C ILE A 405 20.18 -7.21 0.85
N SER A 406 18.95 -7.66 0.67
CA SER A 406 17.83 -6.87 0.15
C SER A 406 17.03 -6.28 1.31
N LEU A 407 16.79 -4.97 1.27
CA LEU A 407 16.04 -4.22 2.27
C LEU A 407 15.06 -3.24 1.61
N PRO A 408 13.96 -2.86 2.26
CA PRO A 408 13.06 -1.83 1.75
C PRO A 408 13.75 -0.46 1.74
N ILE A 409 13.38 0.39 0.78
CA ILE A 409 13.88 1.78 0.71
C ILE A 409 13.67 2.51 2.04
N GLY A 410 14.74 3.14 2.52
CA GLY A 410 14.77 3.88 3.77
C GLY A 410 15.09 3.04 4.99
N ALA A 411 15.45 1.75 4.82
CA ALA A 411 16.04 0.93 5.85
C ALA A 411 17.38 1.50 6.31
N ASN A 412 17.71 1.28 7.58
CA ASN A 412 18.93 1.77 8.21
C ASN A 412 19.92 0.65 8.53
N VAL A 413 21.05 0.99 9.12
CA VAL A 413 22.10 0.01 9.43
C VAL A 413 21.69 -1.00 10.51
N ILE A 414 20.70 -0.69 11.37
CA ILE A 414 20.15 -1.63 12.35
C ILE A 414 19.29 -2.66 11.61
N ASP A 415 18.43 -2.23 10.67
CA ASP A 415 17.65 -3.13 9.82
C ASP A 415 18.57 -4.13 9.09
N PHE A 416 19.68 -3.64 8.57
CA PHE A 416 20.68 -4.47 7.89
C PHE A 416 21.32 -5.51 8.84
N ALA A 417 21.66 -5.10 10.08
CA ALA A 417 22.23 -6.01 11.06
C ALA A 417 21.28 -7.16 11.42
N TYR A 418 19.98 -6.88 11.60
CA TYR A 418 18.97 -7.90 11.85
C TYR A 418 18.66 -8.77 10.62
N ALA A 419 18.80 -8.22 9.42
CA ALA A 419 18.65 -8.99 8.18
C ALA A 419 19.78 -9.99 7.96
N ILE A 420 21.00 -9.70 8.46
CA ILE A 420 22.08 -10.69 8.45
C ILE A 420 21.78 -11.84 9.43
N HIS A 421 21.61 -11.50 10.71
CA HIS A 421 21.33 -12.48 11.74
C HIS A 421 20.86 -11.79 13.05
N THR A 422 19.93 -12.41 13.78
CA THR A 422 19.40 -11.86 15.03
C THR A 422 20.49 -11.52 16.06
N GLN A 423 21.49 -12.39 16.21
CA GLN A 423 22.61 -12.14 17.15
C GLN A 423 23.50 -10.98 16.71
N VAL A 424 23.66 -10.75 15.40
CA VAL A 424 24.43 -9.61 14.89
C VAL A 424 23.69 -8.32 15.24
N GLY A 425 22.38 -8.30 15.04
CA GLY A 425 21.50 -7.18 15.43
C GLY A 425 21.54 -6.92 16.93
N ASN A 426 21.36 -7.96 17.75
CA ASN A 426 21.34 -7.81 19.22
C ASN A 426 22.68 -7.30 19.77
N LYS A 427 23.80 -7.75 19.21
CA LYS A 427 25.16 -7.35 19.66
C LYS A 427 25.73 -6.12 18.95
N MET A 428 24.94 -5.46 18.13
CA MET A 428 25.40 -4.30 17.36
C MET A 428 25.73 -3.11 18.27
N THR A 429 26.90 -2.51 18.06
CA THR A 429 27.37 -1.27 18.72
C THR A 429 27.54 -0.13 17.74
N GLY A 430 27.73 -0.40 16.46
CA GLY A 430 27.90 0.61 15.42
C GLY A 430 27.98 -0.02 14.03
N ALA A 431 28.13 0.82 13.01
CA ALA A 431 28.30 0.37 11.64
C ALA A 431 29.26 1.27 10.86
N LYS A 432 29.92 0.68 9.85
CA LYS A 432 30.65 1.41 8.83
C LYS A 432 30.01 1.17 7.46
N VAL A 433 29.88 2.23 6.69
CA VAL A 433 29.42 2.18 5.30
C VAL A 433 30.58 2.64 4.42
N ASP A 434 30.98 1.80 3.45
CA ASP A 434 32.12 2.04 2.58
C ASP A 434 33.40 2.42 3.37
N GLY A 435 33.61 1.75 4.52
CA GLY A 435 34.76 1.96 5.42
C GLY A 435 34.64 3.17 6.37
N LYS A 436 33.59 3.97 6.28
CA LYS A 436 33.37 5.15 7.14
C LYS A 436 32.35 4.84 8.24
N LEU A 437 32.64 5.24 9.47
CA LEU A 437 31.71 5.13 10.59
C LEU A 437 30.48 6.02 10.34
N VAL A 438 29.28 5.46 10.54
CA VAL A 438 27.99 6.15 10.33
C VAL A 438 27.14 6.11 11.59
N SER A 439 26.13 6.99 11.67
CA SER A 439 25.11 6.96 12.73
C SER A 439 24.17 5.75 12.57
N LEU A 440 23.54 5.31 13.67
CA LEU A 440 22.63 4.15 13.66
C LEU A 440 21.37 4.36 12.83
N ASP A 441 20.95 5.59 12.62
CA ASP A 441 19.82 6.00 11.79
C ASP A 441 20.18 6.25 10.32
N TYR A 442 21.44 5.99 9.93
CA TYR A 442 21.92 6.16 8.55
C TYR A 442 21.08 5.29 7.60
N LYS A 443 20.52 5.93 6.57
CA LYS A 443 19.73 5.25 5.54
C LYS A 443 20.65 4.70 4.46
N ILE A 444 20.59 3.39 4.29
CA ILE A 444 21.41 2.66 3.33
C ILE A 444 20.94 2.92 1.90
N HIS A 445 21.91 2.98 0.97
CA HIS A 445 21.67 3.10 -0.47
C HIS A 445 22.13 1.85 -1.22
N THR A 446 21.57 1.65 -2.40
CA THR A 446 21.95 0.49 -3.24
C THR A 446 23.41 0.57 -3.67
N GLY A 447 24.15 -0.52 -3.46
CA GLY A 447 25.56 -0.65 -3.84
C GLY A 447 26.55 -0.44 -2.71
N GLU A 448 26.10 0.05 -1.54
CA GLU A 448 26.97 0.29 -0.39
C GLU A 448 27.40 -1.01 0.30
N ILE A 449 28.64 -1.01 0.81
CA ILE A 449 29.21 -2.10 1.63
C ILE A 449 29.05 -1.72 3.09
N VAL A 450 28.25 -2.51 3.84
CA VAL A 450 27.92 -2.25 5.23
C VAL A 450 28.61 -3.27 6.15
N GLU A 451 29.50 -2.78 7.02
CA GLU A 451 30.19 -3.55 8.06
C GLU A 451 29.54 -3.27 9.42
N ILE A 452 29.00 -4.30 10.09
CA ILE A 452 28.40 -4.16 11.41
C ILE A 452 29.46 -4.42 12.48
N ILE A 453 29.58 -3.47 13.43
CA ILE A 453 30.47 -3.58 14.57
C ILE A 453 29.66 -4.17 15.73
N THR A 454 30.11 -5.32 16.25
CA THR A 454 29.43 -6.03 17.34
C THR A 454 30.23 -6.00 18.64
N SER A 455 29.54 -5.99 19.78
CA SER A 455 30.14 -6.18 21.10
C SER A 455 30.64 -7.60 21.29
N LYS A 456 31.74 -7.75 22.03
CA LYS A 456 32.20 -9.06 22.52
C LYS A 456 31.51 -9.49 23.82
N ASP A 457 30.79 -8.57 24.45
CA ASP A 457 30.04 -8.82 25.67
C ASP A 457 28.77 -9.63 25.36
N GLU A 458 28.58 -10.75 26.04
CA GLU A 458 27.42 -11.63 25.87
C GLU A 458 26.13 -11.03 26.43
N THR A 459 26.25 -10.12 27.39
CA THR A 459 25.11 -9.44 28.02
C THR A 459 24.61 -8.23 27.21
N HIS A 460 25.33 -7.86 26.13
CA HIS A 460 24.95 -6.73 25.28
C HIS A 460 23.65 -7.02 24.51
N GLY A 461 22.66 -6.12 24.64
CA GLY A 461 21.37 -6.22 23.98
C GLY A 461 20.98 -4.95 23.20
N PRO A 462 19.90 -5.00 22.45
CA PRO A 462 19.39 -3.86 21.69
C PRO A 462 18.91 -2.73 22.60
N ASN A 463 18.95 -1.47 22.10
CA ASN A 463 18.37 -0.34 22.78
C ASN A 463 16.88 -0.17 22.39
N ARG A 464 16.01 0.16 23.37
CA ARG A 464 14.56 0.42 23.12
C ARG A 464 14.31 1.54 22.10
N ALA A 465 15.13 2.58 22.11
CA ALA A 465 15.05 3.67 21.13
C ALA A 465 15.21 3.20 19.67
N TRP A 466 15.76 2.00 19.45
CA TRP A 466 15.85 1.44 18.11
C TRP A 466 14.50 1.11 17.51
N LEU A 467 13.46 0.80 18.32
CA LEU A 467 12.10 0.55 17.85
C LEU A 467 11.50 1.74 17.08
N ASP A 468 11.91 2.96 17.41
CA ASP A 468 11.45 4.19 16.75
C ASP A 468 12.18 4.48 15.44
N ILE A 469 13.42 3.98 15.30
CA ILE A 469 14.28 4.26 14.14
C ILE A 469 14.23 3.16 13.08
N VAL A 470 14.06 1.88 13.48
CA VAL A 470 14.04 0.77 12.52
C VAL A 470 12.81 0.80 11.61
N LYS A 471 13.05 0.49 10.35
CA LYS A 471 12.03 0.49 9.30
C LYS A 471 11.39 -0.88 9.12
N THR A 472 12.20 -1.96 9.19
CA THR A 472 11.73 -3.31 8.90
C THR A 472 10.97 -3.90 10.08
N ASN A 473 9.93 -4.68 9.76
CA ASN A 473 9.14 -5.36 10.78
C ASN A 473 9.92 -6.52 11.40
N GLU A 474 10.82 -7.13 10.64
CA GLU A 474 11.73 -8.18 11.13
C GLU A 474 12.61 -7.66 12.28
N ALA A 475 13.25 -6.50 12.09
CA ALA A 475 14.05 -5.88 13.15
C ALA A 475 13.19 -5.54 14.38
N LYS A 476 11.99 -4.96 14.18
CA LYS A 476 11.06 -4.63 15.28
C LYS A 476 10.63 -5.85 16.07
N SER A 477 10.22 -6.93 15.38
CA SER A 477 9.80 -8.17 16.02
C SER A 477 10.94 -8.80 16.83
N LYS A 478 12.15 -8.91 16.23
CA LYS A 478 13.31 -9.48 16.91
C LYS A 478 13.75 -8.66 18.14
N ILE A 479 13.70 -7.31 18.05
CA ILE A 479 13.99 -6.43 19.19
C ILE A 479 12.95 -6.61 20.29
N ARG A 480 11.65 -6.61 19.98
CA ARG A 480 10.57 -6.84 20.95
C ARG A 480 10.67 -8.20 21.62
N SER A 481 10.94 -9.26 20.83
CA SER A 481 11.11 -10.62 21.32
C SER A 481 12.27 -10.73 22.32
N TRP A 482 13.39 -10.01 22.04
CA TRP A 482 14.51 -9.96 22.97
C TRP A 482 14.12 -9.30 24.30
N PHE A 483 13.47 -8.13 24.27
CA PHE A 483 13.01 -7.46 25.49
C PHE A 483 11.96 -8.27 26.25
N LYS A 484 11.05 -8.93 25.57
CA LYS A 484 10.05 -9.81 26.18
C LYS A 484 10.70 -10.95 26.96
N LYS A 485 11.80 -11.51 26.43
CA LYS A 485 12.46 -12.69 26.98
C LYS A 485 13.45 -12.37 28.10
N GLU A 486 14.29 -11.33 27.91
CA GLU A 486 15.44 -11.07 28.80
C GLU A 486 15.15 -10.03 29.89
N CYS A 487 14.12 -9.18 29.73
CA CYS A 487 13.87 -8.03 30.62
C CYS A 487 12.43 -8.01 31.17
N ARG A 488 11.83 -9.16 31.51
CA ARG A 488 10.42 -9.21 31.92
C ARG A 488 10.12 -8.33 33.13
N GLU A 489 10.92 -8.41 34.20
CA GLU A 489 10.73 -7.61 35.43
C GLU A 489 10.90 -6.10 35.20
N GLU A 490 11.93 -5.72 34.45
CA GLU A 490 12.13 -4.32 34.06
C GLU A 490 10.98 -3.80 33.20
N ASN A 491 10.45 -4.64 32.31
CA ASN A 491 9.30 -4.29 31.46
C ASN A 491 8.03 -4.04 32.29
N ILE A 492 7.78 -4.84 33.34
CA ILE A 492 6.65 -4.62 34.24
C ILE A 492 6.76 -3.26 34.91
N VAL A 493 7.91 -2.94 35.49
CA VAL A 493 8.15 -1.67 36.16
C VAL A 493 7.99 -0.50 35.20
N GLN A 494 8.62 -0.59 34.04
CA GLN A 494 8.55 0.44 33.02
C GLN A 494 7.13 0.65 32.50
N GLY A 495 6.42 -0.44 32.19
CA GLY A 495 5.04 -0.38 31.69
C GLY A 495 4.07 0.24 32.70
N LYS A 496 4.23 -0.10 34.01
CA LYS A 496 3.45 0.52 35.10
C LYS A 496 3.70 2.03 35.15
N LEU A 497 4.96 2.46 35.10
CA LEU A 497 5.34 3.88 35.10
C LEU A 497 4.79 4.65 33.89
N GLU A 498 4.86 4.06 32.71
CA GLU A 498 4.34 4.68 31.47
C GLU A 498 2.81 4.81 31.53
N LEU A 499 2.10 3.78 31.97
CA LEU A 499 0.65 3.82 32.12
C LEU A 499 0.22 4.88 33.14
N GLU A 500 0.85 4.92 34.31
CA GLU A 500 0.57 5.93 35.33
C GLU A 500 0.83 7.35 34.84
N ARG A 501 1.89 7.55 34.05
CA ARG A 501 2.21 8.85 33.45
C ARG A 501 1.14 9.29 32.45
N GLU A 502 0.69 8.38 31.60
CA GLU A 502 -0.40 8.67 30.64
C GLU A 502 -1.75 8.85 31.32
N PHE A 503 -2.06 8.11 32.39
CA PHE A 503 -3.24 8.33 33.20
C PHE A 503 -3.26 9.72 33.82
N ARG A 504 -2.15 10.19 34.43
CA ARG A 504 -2.03 11.56 34.95
C ARG A 504 -2.21 12.62 33.87
N ARG A 505 -1.61 12.38 32.69
CA ARG A 505 -1.71 13.30 31.54
C ARG A 505 -3.13 13.44 31.01
N ASN A 506 -3.90 12.35 31.06
CA ASN A 506 -5.30 12.32 30.58
C ASN A 506 -6.35 12.50 31.69
N GLN A 507 -5.92 12.84 32.92
CA GLN A 507 -6.77 13.06 34.08
C GLN A 507 -7.62 11.83 34.48
N ILE A 508 -7.16 10.63 34.19
CA ILE A 508 -7.75 9.36 34.60
C ILE A 508 -7.25 9.06 36.03
N ARG A 509 -8.18 8.88 36.97
CA ARG A 509 -7.88 8.56 38.37
C ARG A 509 -8.66 7.33 38.77
N VAL A 510 -8.07 6.17 38.60
CA VAL A 510 -8.62 4.88 39.01
C VAL A 510 -7.91 4.46 40.32
N PRO A 511 -8.63 4.05 41.38
CA PRO A 511 -8.04 3.46 42.59
C PRO A 511 -7.17 2.25 42.25
N GLU A 512 -6.12 2.03 43.00
CA GLU A 512 -5.18 0.91 42.73
C GLU A 512 -5.86 -0.46 42.83
N GLU A 513 -6.91 -0.58 43.66
CA GLU A 513 -7.73 -1.77 43.85
C GLU A 513 -8.60 -2.08 42.60
N ASP A 514 -9.01 -1.06 41.87
CA ASP A 514 -9.94 -1.17 40.71
C ASP A 514 -9.21 -1.23 39.36
N ILE A 515 -7.88 -1.03 39.34
CA ILE A 515 -7.10 -0.96 38.09
C ILE A 515 -7.22 -2.24 37.26
N ALA A 516 -7.20 -3.41 37.93
CA ALA A 516 -7.29 -4.69 37.24
C ALA A 516 -8.67 -4.90 36.59
N GLU A 517 -9.75 -4.48 37.26
CA GLU A 517 -11.10 -4.54 36.72
C GLU A 517 -11.29 -3.50 35.57
N PHE A 518 -10.79 -2.31 35.77
CA PHE A 518 -10.83 -1.24 34.77
C PHE A 518 -10.11 -1.61 33.45
N LEU A 519 -9.00 -2.34 33.53
CA LEU A 519 -8.21 -2.78 32.40
C LEU A 519 -8.61 -4.17 31.86
N SER A 520 -9.59 -4.87 32.48
CA SER A 520 -9.95 -6.25 32.15
C SER A 520 -10.30 -6.45 30.67
N ASP A 521 -11.09 -5.55 30.08
CA ASP A 521 -11.47 -5.57 28.65
C ASP A 521 -10.25 -5.43 27.74
N ASP A 522 -9.30 -4.55 28.11
CA ASP A 522 -8.08 -4.31 27.35
C ASP A 522 -7.09 -5.47 27.51
N MET A 523 -7.01 -6.07 28.70
CA MET A 523 -6.22 -7.28 28.97
C MET A 523 -6.72 -8.47 28.12
N GLN A 524 -8.04 -8.70 28.07
CA GLN A 524 -8.63 -9.76 27.23
C GLN A 524 -8.37 -9.53 25.75
N ARG A 525 -8.50 -8.30 25.26
CA ARG A 525 -8.25 -7.94 23.85
C ARG A 525 -6.79 -8.16 23.44
N HIS A 526 -5.86 -8.02 24.38
CA HIS A 526 -4.43 -8.18 24.13
C HIS A 526 -3.89 -9.54 24.59
N ASN A 527 -4.77 -10.51 24.93
CA ASN A 527 -4.43 -11.84 25.43
C ASN A 527 -3.42 -11.80 26.58
N CYS A 528 -3.62 -10.88 27.52
CA CYS A 528 -2.84 -10.80 28.75
C CYS A 528 -3.64 -11.44 29.88
N ASP A 529 -3.11 -12.53 30.45
CA ASP A 529 -3.79 -13.29 31.50
C ASP A 529 -3.69 -12.58 32.85
N THR A 530 -2.62 -11.82 33.08
CA THR A 530 -2.35 -11.09 34.33
C THR A 530 -2.08 -9.62 34.09
N LEU A 531 -2.28 -8.78 35.13
CA LEU A 531 -1.95 -7.35 35.08
C LEU A 531 -0.47 -7.12 34.81
N ASP A 532 0.40 -7.98 35.36
CA ASP A 532 1.84 -7.94 35.13
C ASP A 532 2.20 -8.23 33.68
N ASP A 533 1.48 -9.16 33.02
CA ASP A 533 1.68 -9.40 31.58
C ASP A 533 1.25 -8.19 30.74
N PHE A 534 0.20 -7.49 31.16
CA PHE A 534 -0.24 -6.26 30.50
C PHE A 534 0.79 -5.14 30.68
N TYR A 535 1.32 -4.95 31.89
CA TYR A 535 2.40 -3.99 32.14
C TYR A 535 3.67 -4.36 31.36
N ALA A 536 4.06 -5.63 31.38
CA ALA A 536 5.19 -6.09 30.58
C ALA A 536 4.99 -5.80 29.10
N ALA A 537 3.77 -6.02 28.57
CA ALA A 537 3.43 -5.77 27.16
C ALA A 537 3.55 -4.27 26.80
N ILE A 538 3.16 -3.38 27.69
CA ILE A 538 3.41 -1.94 27.53
C ILE A 538 4.92 -1.67 27.54
N GLY A 539 5.64 -2.23 28.52
CA GLY A 539 7.06 -1.97 28.73
C GLY A 539 7.97 -2.38 27.59
N TYR A 540 7.70 -3.50 26.90
CA TYR A 540 8.47 -3.89 25.70
C TYR A 540 7.90 -3.32 24.39
N GLY A 541 6.85 -2.48 24.44
CA GLY A 541 6.25 -1.85 23.27
C GLY A 541 5.33 -2.76 22.45
N GLY A 542 4.83 -3.85 23.04
CA GLY A 542 3.80 -4.72 22.46
C GLY A 542 2.42 -4.05 22.46
N ILE A 543 2.14 -3.20 23.45
CA ILE A 543 0.94 -2.37 23.55
C ILE A 543 1.34 -0.91 23.54
N LEU A 544 0.88 -0.16 22.53
CA LEU A 544 1.11 1.28 22.41
C LEU A 544 0.02 2.04 23.19
N LEU A 545 0.38 2.69 24.29
CA LEU A 545 -0.56 3.45 25.13
C LEU A 545 -1.32 4.53 24.36
N SER A 546 -0.68 5.20 23.42
CA SER A 546 -1.32 6.24 22.57
C SER A 546 -2.58 5.75 21.85
N ARG A 547 -2.71 4.46 21.62
CA ARG A 547 -3.83 3.85 20.87
C ARG A 547 -4.98 3.42 21.79
N ILE A 548 -4.66 2.95 22.98
CA ILE A 548 -5.68 2.48 23.93
C ILE A 548 -6.21 3.61 24.81
N MET A 549 -5.47 4.72 24.93
CA MET A 549 -5.82 5.82 25.83
C MET A 549 -7.16 6.47 25.55
N GLN A 550 -7.56 6.61 24.26
CA GLN A 550 -8.87 7.18 23.93
C GLN A 550 -9.99 6.28 24.46
N ARG A 551 -9.88 4.98 24.29
CA ARG A 551 -10.85 4.00 24.78
C ARG A 551 -10.88 3.96 26.31
N LEU A 552 -9.71 3.95 26.96
CA LEU A 552 -9.61 3.99 28.42
C LEU A 552 -10.25 5.27 28.97
N LYS A 553 -10.11 6.41 28.28
CA LYS A 553 -10.77 7.65 28.65
C LYS A 553 -12.30 7.59 28.49
N ASP A 554 -12.77 6.98 27.41
CA ASP A 554 -14.20 6.78 27.17
C ASP A 554 -14.81 5.82 28.21
N ASN A 555 -14.09 4.75 28.60
CA ASN A 555 -14.48 3.83 29.65
C ASN A 555 -14.48 4.50 31.02
N TYR A 556 -13.46 5.31 31.34
CA TYR A 556 -13.38 6.08 32.57
C TYR A 556 -14.55 7.05 32.69
N ASN A 557 -14.90 7.78 31.63
CA ASN A 557 -16.03 8.69 31.61
C ASN A 557 -17.38 7.97 31.81
N LYS A 558 -17.50 6.73 31.32
CA LYS A 558 -18.73 5.92 31.52
C LYS A 558 -18.87 5.36 32.93
N GLN A 559 -17.77 4.96 33.58
CA GLN A 559 -17.77 4.34 34.90
C GLN A 559 -17.70 5.32 36.06
N TYR A 560 -16.98 6.45 35.88
CA TYR A 560 -16.61 7.35 36.98
C TYR A 560 -17.13 8.78 36.81
N SER A 561 -17.77 9.14 35.68
CA SER A 561 -18.39 10.47 35.52
C SER A 561 -19.88 10.38 35.80
N GLU A 562 -20.32 10.97 36.90
CA GLU A 562 -21.72 11.29 37.15
C GLU A 562 -22.15 12.41 36.16
N ALA A 563 -22.63 12.05 35.00
CA ALA A 563 -23.27 12.98 34.09
C ALA A 563 -24.79 12.67 34.03
N PRO A 564 -25.67 13.67 34.12
CA PRO A 564 -27.11 13.46 34.05
C PRO A 564 -27.46 12.84 32.68
N GLN A 565 -28.31 11.82 32.72
CA GLN A 565 -28.88 11.18 31.51
C GLN A 565 -29.73 12.22 30.77
N THR A 566 -29.15 12.84 29.77
CA THR A 566 -29.89 13.55 28.73
C THR A 566 -30.24 12.54 27.65
N GLU A 567 -31.53 12.38 27.39
CA GLU A 567 -32.06 11.50 26.35
C GLU A 567 -31.28 11.63 25.05
N LEU A 568 -30.77 10.49 24.57
CA LEU A 568 -30.06 10.40 23.32
C LEU A 568 -30.99 10.68 22.15
N PHE A 569 -30.94 11.90 21.67
CA PHE A 569 -31.31 12.22 20.31
C PHE A 569 -30.39 11.39 19.40
N VAL A 570 -30.94 10.47 18.64
CA VAL A 570 -30.20 9.69 17.63
C VAL A 570 -29.84 10.65 16.51
N PRO A 571 -28.56 11.08 16.36
CA PRO A 571 -28.20 11.90 15.20
C PRO A 571 -28.15 11.00 13.98
N GLU A 572 -28.76 11.43 12.89
CA GLU A 572 -28.50 10.93 11.54
C GLU A 572 -26.98 10.75 11.35
N LYS A 573 -26.59 9.62 10.74
CA LYS A 573 -25.19 9.25 10.49
C LYS A 573 -24.42 10.40 9.88
N MET A 574 -23.67 11.13 10.71
CA MET A 574 -22.72 12.13 10.22
C MET A 574 -21.66 11.47 9.35
N LYS A 575 -21.52 11.92 8.10
CA LYS A 575 -20.46 11.53 7.19
C LYS A 575 -19.11 11.91 7.81
N LYS A 576 -18.26 10.93 8.11
CA LYS A 576 -16.90 11.17 8.65
C LYS A 576 -16.08 11.91 7.60
N SER A 577 -15.59 13.11 7.95
CA SER A 577 -14.74 13.92 7.07
C SER A 577 -13.27 13.66 7.35
N THR A 578 -12.49 13.34 6.31
CA THR A 578 -11.03 13.34 6.37
C THR A 578 -10.55 14.80 6.32
N ALA A 579 -9.76 15.24 7.29
CA ALA A 579 -9.22 16.62 7.39
C ALA A 579 -10.23 17.77 7.60
N GLY A 580 -11.47 17.51 8.06
CA GLY A 580 -12.45 18.58 8.35
C GLY A 580 -13.17 19.17 7.12
N ILE A 581 -13.09 18.51 5.96
CA ILE A 581 -13.77 18.86 4.72
C ILE A 581 -14.65 17.70 4.26
N ILE A 582 -15.84 18.00 3.79
CA ILE A 582 -16.75 17.08 3.10
C ILE A 582 -16.68 17.40 1.61
N VAL A 583 -16.35 16.40 0.80
CA VAL A 583 -16.29 16.52 -0.65
C VAL A 583 -17.54 15.88 -1.24
N GLU A 584 -18.30 16.62 -2.06
CA GLU A 584 -19.49 16.09 -2.70
C GLU A 584 -19.12 14.95 -3.67
N GLY A 585 -19.75 13.77 -3.46
CA GLY A 585 -19.56 12.61 -4.34
C GLY A 585 -18.27 11.80 -4.12
N ILE A 586 -17.40 12.21 -3.20
CA ILE A 586 -16.13 11.52 -2.95
C ILE A 586 -15.92 11.34 -1.45
N ASP A 587 -16.13 10.12 -0.94
CA ASP A 587 -15.80 9.76 0.44
C ASP A 587 -14.33 9.28 0.53
N ASN A 588 -13.60 9.69 1.59
CA ASN A 588 -12.22 9.28 1.87
C ASN A 588 -11.18 9.62 0.78
N CYS A 589 -11.26 10.82 0.17
CA CYS A 589 -10.18 11.31 -0.68
C CYS A 589 -9.07 11.96 0.15
N LEU A 590 -7.84 11.90 -0.36
CA LEU A 590 -6.73 12.67 0.22
C LEU A 590 -7.03 14.15 0.01
N ILE A 591 -7.09 14.93 1.10
CA ILE A 591 -7.37 16.37 1.06
C ILE A 591 -6.09 17.12 1.37
N LYS A 592 -5.77 18.11 0.54
CA LYS A 592 -4.66 19.03 0.75
C LYS A 592 -5.18 20.47 0.65
N PHE A 593 -4.82 21.30 1.62
CA PHE A 593 -5.10 22.73 1.53
C PHE A 593 -4.10 23.42 0.59
N SER A 594 -4.64 24.24 -0.30
CA SER A 594 -3.84 24.95 -1.29
C SER A 594 -3.00 26.05 -0.64
N GLN A 595 -1.71 26.09 -0.96
CA GLN A 595 -0.78 27.10 -0.44
C GLN A 595 -1.03 28.51 -1.01
N CYS A 596 -1.62 28.61 -2.20
CA CYS A 596 -1.85 29.91 -2.86
C CYS A 596 -2.92 30.77 -2.18
N CYS A 597 -3.84 30.18 -1.40
CA CYS A 597 -4.93 30.89 -0.72
C CYS A 597 -5.16 30.43 0.72
N ASN A 598 -4.51 29.35 1.13
CA ASN A 598 -4.51 28.78 2.49
C ASN A 598 -5.89 28.82 3.18
N PRO A 599 -6.90 28.05 2.69
CA PRO A 599 -8.28 28.14 3.17
C PRO A 599 -8.40 27.68 4.63
N LEU A 600 -9.30 28.35 5.38
CA LEU A 600 -9.57 28.09 6.81
C LEU A 600 -11.05 27.81 7.02
N PRO A 601 -11.46 27.10 8.10
CA PRO A 601 -12.86 26.94 8.45
C PRO A 601 -13.59 28.26 8.56
N GLY A 602 -14.67 28.40 7.78
CA GLY A 602 -15.44 29.63 7.63
C GLY A 602 -15.17 30.38 6.31
N ASP A 603 -14.10 30.04 5.57
CA ASP A 603 -13.93 30.54 4.19
C ASP A 603 -14.88 29.76 3.25
N ASP A 604 -15.41 30.43 2.20
CA ASP A 604 -16.07 29.76 1.06
C ASP A 604 -15.05 29.02 0.24
N VAL A 605 -15.21 27.68 0.15
CA VAL A 605 -14.21 26.80 -0.46
C VAL A 605 -14.74 26.03 -1.67
N ILE A 606 -13.81 25.66 -2.53
CA ILE A 606 -14.00 24.81 -3.70
C ILE A 606 -12.84 23.81 -3.79
N GLY A 607 -13.12 22.59 -4.24
CA GLY A 607 -12.10 21.54 -4.40
C GLY A 607 -11.63 21.44 -5.84
N PHE A 608 -10.34 21.30 -6.04
CA PHE A 608 -9.72 20.96 -7.33
C PHE A 608 -9.15 19.54 -7.30
N ILE A 609 -9.63 18.67 -8.18
CA ILE A 609 -9.12 17.30 -8.29
C ILE A 609 -7.72 17.37 -8.89
N THR A 610 -6.71 17.07 -8.05
CA THR A 610 -5.30 17.07 -8.48
C THR A 610 -4.90 15.70 -9.00
N ARG A 611 -3.97 15.68 -9.96
CA ARG A 611 -3.43 14.44 -10.53
C ARG A 611 -2.54 13.75 -9.52
N GLY A 612 -2.99 12.63 -8.94
CA GLY A 612 -2.22 11.80 -8.01
C GLY A 612 -2.11 12.27 -6.56
N HIS A 613 -2.68 13.43 -6.21
CA HIS A 613 -2.56 14.02 -4.87
C HIS A 613 -3.91 14.28 -4.18
N GLY A 614 -5.01 13.70 -4.69
CA GLY A 614 -6.34 13.89 -4.14
C GLY A 614 -6.97 15.23 -4.51
N VAL A 615 -7.69 15.85 -3.58
CA VAL A 615 -8.41 17.12 -3.78
C VAL A 615 -7.67 18.25 -3.09
N SER A 616 -7.28 19.27 -3.86
CA SER A 616 -6.72 20.51 -3.34
C SER A 616 -7.85 21.51 -3.06
N ILE A 617 -7.95 21.97 -1.81
CA ILE A 617 -8.99 22.90 -1.38
C ILE A 617 -8.51 24.33 -1.60
N HIS A 618 -9.27 25.10 -2.37
CA HIS A 618 -9.08 26.51 -2.64
C HIS A 618 -10.23 27.34 -2.07
N LYS A 619 -9.98 28.62 -1.85
CA LYS A 619 -11.04 29.60 -1.61
C LYS A 619 -11.72 29.94 -2.94
N LYS A 620 -13.02 30.23 -2.92
CA LYS A 620 -13.77 30.67 -4.12
C LYS A 620 -13.30 32.03 -4.67
N ASP A 621 -12.68 32.84 -3.82
CA ASP A 621 -12.06 34.12 -4.22
C ASP A 621 -10.60 33.99 -4.69
N CYS A 622 -10.06 32.78 -4.71
CA CYS A 622 -8.67 32.52 -5.13
C CYS A 622 -8.46 32.86 -6.62
N ILE A 623 -7.38 33.58 -6.91
CA ILE A 623 -7.05 34.03 -8.27
C ILE A 623 -6.86 32.83 -9.24
N ASN A 624 -6.32 31.71 -8.74
CA ASN A 624 -6.15 30.51 -9.55
C ASN A 624 -7.48 29.86 -9.95
N TYR A 625 -8.48 29.88 -9.04
CA TYR A 625 -9.82 29.40 -9.33
C TYR A 625 -10.52 30.35 -10.31
N GLN A 626 -10.47 31.66 -10.07
CA GLN A 626 -11.11 32.65 -10.93
C GLN A 626 -10.54 32.67 -12.35
N ASN A 627 -9.22 32.52 -12.49
CA ASN A 627 -8.58 32.44 -13.80
C ASN A 627 -8.95 31.13 -14.52
N SER A 628 -8.99 30.00 -13.81
CA SER A 628 -9.38 28.71 -14.39
C SER A 628 -10.81 28.75 -14.97
N ILE A 629 -11.74 29.40 -14.27
CA ILE A 629 -13.11 29.57 -14.77
C ILE A 629 -13.16 30.51 -15.97
N LYS A 630 -12.46 31.66 -15.91
CA LYS A 630 -12.41 32.63 -17.03
C LYS A 630 -11.84 32.01 -18.30
N ASP A 631 -10.79 31.22 -18.14
CA ASP A 631 -10.09 30.58 -19.28
C ASP A 631 -10.77 29.26 -19.72
N ASN A 632 -11.85 28.85 -19.05
CA ASN A 632 -12.56 27.57 -19.24
C ASN A 632 -11.61 26.35 -19.26
N LYS A 633 -10.57 26.40 -18.42
CA LYS A 633 -9.59 25.32 -18.30
C LYS A 633 -10.05 24.25 -17.29
N GLU A 634 -10.28 23.04 -17.78
CA GLU A 634 -10.61 21.84 -16.97
C GLU A 634 -11.76 22.10 -15.95
N PRO A 635 -12.92 22.66 -16.33
CA PRO A 635 -13.99 23.02 -15.40
C PRO A 635 -14.55 21.79 -14.66
N GLU A 636 -14.50 20.61 -15.25
CA GLU A 636 -14.94 19.34 -14.69
C GLU A 636 -14.10 18.84 -13.51
N ARG A 637 -12.92 19.42 -13.27
CA ARG A 637 -12.06 19.08 -12.12
C ARG A 637 -12.36 19.89 -10.87
N TRP A 638 -13.19 20.93 -10.98
CA TRP A 638 -13.66 21.71 -9.83
C TRP A 638 -14.91 21.08 -9.24
N ILE A 639 -14.87 20.74 -7.97
CA ILE A 639 -15.94 20.05 -7.24
C ILE A 639 -16.36 20.85 -6.02
N ASN A 640 -17.63 20.73 -5.67
CA ASN A 640 -18.14 21.37 -4.47
C ASN A 640 -17.63 20.68 -3.22
N VAL A 641 -17.18 21.48 -2.26
CA VAL A 641 -16.71 21.02 -0.96
C VAL A 641 -17.30 21.91 0.13
N SER A 642 -17.46 21.34 1.32
CA SER A 642 -17.95 22.06 2.50
C SER A 642 -17.14 21.72 3.74
N TRP A 643 -17.08 22.65 4.69
CA TRP A 643 -16.44 22.39 5.98
C TRP A 643 -17.31 21.43 6.82
N ALA A 644 -16.66 20.44 7.43
CA ALA A 644 -17.32 19.61 8.43
C ALA A 644 -17.42 20.38 9.76
N GLN A 645 -18.50 20.19 10.50
CA GLN A 645 -18.71 20.84 11.81
C GLN A 645 -17.88 20.18 12.94
N ASP A 646 -16.60 19.97 12.72
CA ASP A 646 -15.69 19.38 13.71
C ASP A 646 -14.88 20.49 14.39
N ARG A 647 -15.24 20.87 15.62
CA ARG A 647 -14.59 21.93 16.41
C ARG A 647 -13.28 21.50 17.07
N SER A 648 -12.85 20.27 16.91
CA SER A 648 -11.66 19.73 17.61
C SER A 648 -10.32 19.94 16.89
N LYS A 649 -10.34 20.38 15.62
CA LYS A 649 -9.13 20.53 14.79
C LYS A 649 -8.60 21.95 14.78
N THR A 650 -7.27 22.07 14.86
CA THR A 650 -6.56 23.34 14.71
C THR A 650 -5.89 23.43 13.34
N TYR A 651 -5.85 24.63 12.79
CA TYR A 651 -5.32 24.94 11.46
C TYR A 651 -4.20 25.97 11.58
N ARG A 652 -3.23 25.91 10.66
CA ARG A 652 -2.13 26.89 10.63
C ARG A 652 -2.52 28.09 9.80
N ALA A 653 -2.30 29.30 10.33
CA ALA A 653 -2.41 30.55 9.59
C ALA A 653 -1.15 31.37 9.77
N THR A 654 -0.68 32.00 8.69
CA THR A 654 0.44 32.95 8.72
C THR A 654 -0.11 34.35 8.62
N LEU A 655 0.25 35.21 9.58
CA LEU A 655 -0.04 36.64 9.61
C LEU A 655 1.18 37.43 9.19
N ASP A 656 0.98 38.44 8.37
CA ASP A 656 1.95 39.41 7.92
C ASP A 656 1.65 40.75 8.60
N ILE A 657 2.53 41.17 9.50
CA ILE A 657 2.35 42.36 10.34
C ILE A 657 3.37 43.42 9.87
N VAL A 658 2.86 44.48 9.28
CA VAL A 658 3.70 45.66 8.93
C VAL A 658 3.58 46.71 10.02
N SER A 659 4.70 47.22 10.48
CA SER A 659 4.74 48.15 11.59
C SER A 659 5.93 49.11 11.48
N TYR A 660 5.90 50.24 12.20
CA TYR A 660 7.11 51.03 12.41
C TYR A 660 8.10 50.27 13.26
N ASP A 661 9.38 50.23 12.81
CA ASP A 661 10.42 49.52 13.58
C ASP A 661 10.67 50.22 14.92
N ARG A 662 10.60 49.43 16.00
CA ARG A 662 10.93 49.89 17.38
C ARG A 662 11.36 48.70 18.24
N SER A 663 12.18 49.03 19.22
CA SER A 663 12.59 48.04 20.21
C SER A 663 11.37 47.45 20.95
N GLY A 664 11.37 46.15 21.16
CA GLY A 664 10.31 45.42 21.88
C GLY A 664 9.05 45.07 21.07
N LEU A 665 8.94 45.45 19.81
CA LEU A 665 7.74 45.22 18.98
C LEU A 665 7.41 43.73 18.86
N LEU A 666 8.39 42.89 18.57
CA LEU A 666 8.19 41.43 18.48
C LEU A 666 7.73 40.85 19.82
N ALA A 667 8.26 41.33 20.93
CA ALA A 667 7.84 40.92 22.26
C ALA A 667 6.36 41.28 22.53
N ASP A 668 5.93 42.48 22.14
CA ASP A 668 4.55 42.90 22.28
C ASP A 668 3.58 42.01 21.46
N VAL A 669 3.96 41.66 20.23
CA VAL A 669 3.20 40.73 19.38
C VAL A 669 3.10 39.35 20.04
N CYS A 670 4.23 38.83 20.55
CA CYS A 670 4.26 37.50 21.21
C CYS A 670 3.44 37.54 22.53
N ASN A 671 3.49 38.62 23.31
CA ASN A 671 2.73 38.76 24.53
C ASN A 671 1.21 38.75 24.26
N VAL A 672 0.73 39.50 23.27
CA VAL A 672 -0.69 39.51 22.89
C VAL A 672 -1.15 38.10 22.46
N LEU A 673 -0.36 37.39 21.68
CA LEU A 673 -0.69 36.01 21.26
C LEU A 673 -0.66 35.04 22.46
N SER A 674 0.27 35.20 23.38
CA SER A 674 0.39 34.41 24.60
C SER A 674 -0.80 34.63 25.54
N GLU A 675 -1.24 35.89 25.75
CA GLU A 675 -2.42 36.23 26.53
C GLU A 675 -3.69 35.57 25.96
N MET A 676 -3.75 35.46 24.62
CA MET A 676 -4.87 34.77 23.94
C MET A 676 -4.69 33.23 23.93
N ARG A 677 -3.63 32.68 24.52
CA ARG A 677 -3.26 31.27 24.53
C ARG A 677 -3.16 30.66 23.13
N ILE A 678 -2.62 31.45 22.19
CA ILE A 678 -2.41 31.01 20.81
C ILE A 678 -1.02 30.41 20.70
N PHE A 679 -0.94 29.21 20.10
CA PHE A 679 0.32 28.54 19.86
C PHE A 679 1.02 29.14 18.63
N ILE A 680 2.28 29.57 18.80
CA ILE A 680 3.13 30.13 17.74
C ILE A 680 4.06 29.00 17.25
N HIS A 681 4.02 28.69 15.96
CA HIS A 681 4.89 27.72 15.32
C HIS A 681 6.20 28.33 14.84
N GLU A 682 6.11 29.53 14.26
CA GLU A 682 7.23 30.21 13.65
C GLU A 682 7.02 31.71 13.72
N SER A 683 8.08 32.47 13.94
CA SER A 683 8.07 33.92 13.85
C SER A 683 9.35 34.41 13.16
N THR A 684 9.20 35.29 12.18
CA THR A 684 10.31 35.91 11.46
C THR A 684 10.10 37.41 11.44
N SER A 685 11.11 38.19 11.83
CA SER A 685 11.10 39.64 11.76
C SER A 685 12.17 40.14 10.80
N ARG A 686 11.83 41.10 9.96
CA ARG A 686 12.76 41.73 8.98
C ARG A 686 12.53 43.25 8.97
N GLU A 687 13.60 43.99 8.99
CA GLU A 687 13.59 45.42 8.72
C GLU A 687 13.40 45.67 7.21
N LEU A 688 12.52 46.59 6.87
CA LEU A 688 12.25 47.01 5.49
C LEU A 688 13.04 48.33 5.20
N LYS A 689 13.40 48.52 3.91
CA LYS A 689 14.22 49.69 3.45
C LYS A 689 13.58 51.07 3.75
N ASN A 690 12.34 51.11 4.19
CA ASN A 690 11.60 52.37 4.50
C ASN A 690 11.51 52.66 6.00
N GLY A 691 12.29 52.00 6.86
CA GLY A 691 12.24 52.18 8.32
C GLY A 691 11.04 51.50 8.99
N ASN A 692 10.35 50.62 8.28
CA ASN A 692 9.32 49.77 8.83
C ASN A 692 9.85 48.37 9.14
N ALA A 693 9.21 47.66 10.04
CA ALA A 693 9.45 46.24 10.28
C ALA A 693 8.31 45.40 9.72
N ASN A 694 8.68 44.25 9.14
CA ASN A 694 7.71 43.24 8.75
C ASN A 694 7.93 42.01 9.66
N ILE A 695 6.87 41.60 10.38
CA ILE A 695 6.84 40.43 11.25
C ILE A 695 5.87 39.42 10.68
N MET A 696 6.39 38.25 10.26
CA MET A 696 5.56 37.12 9.89
C MET A 696 5.46 36.15 11.07
N VAL A 697 4.22 35.77 11.43
CA VAL A 697 3.95 34.83 12.52
C VAL A 697 3.01 33.75 12.05
N THR A 698 3.42 32.49 12.20
CA THR A 698 2.57 31.31 11.91
C THR A 698 1.98 30.80 13.23
N ILE A 699 0.66 30.76 13.31
CA ILE A 699 -0.11 30.46 14.52
C ILE A 699 -1.08 29.28 14.29
N SER A 700 -1.49 28.61 15.39
CA SER A 700 -2.58 27.64 15.39
C SER A 700 -3.91 28.29 15.73
N ILE A 701 -4.93 28.07 14.91
CA ILE A 701 -6.29 28.62 15.09
C ILE A 701 -7.36 27.59 14.80
N ALA A 702 -8.55 27.78 15.35
CA ALA A 702 -9.73 26.92 15.13
C ALA A 702 -10.54 27.31 13.86
N GLY A 703 -10.45 28.58 13.42
CA GLY A 703 -11.20 29.07 12.26
C GLY A 703 -11.08 30.58 12.06
N ILE A 704 -11.83 31.10 11.08
CA ILE A 704 -11.73 32.49 10.64
C ILE A 704 -12.19 33.50 11.70
N GLU A 705 -13.16 33.14 12.53
CA GLU A 705 -13.63 34.02 13.61
C GLU A 705 -12.56 34.30 14.64
N GLN A 706 -11.81 33.23 15.05
CA GLN A 706 -10.68 33.36 15.95
C GLN A 706 -9.58 34.22 15.33
N LEU A 707 -9.27 33.97 14.02
CA LEU A 707 -8.29 34.75 13.28
C LEU A 707 -8.61 36.24 13.27
N ASN A 708 -9.85 36.58 12.94
CA ASN A 708 -10.30 37.98 12.91
C ASN A 708 -10.18 38.69 14.29
N ASN A 709 -10.45 37.95 15.36
CA ASN A 709 -10.29 38.47 16.72
C ASN A 709 -8.79 38.72 17.06
N ILE A 710 -7.90 37.81 16.62
CA ILE A 710 -6.46 37.98 16.75
C ILE A 710 -5.98 39.20 15.96
N ILE A 711 -6.37 39.33 14.71
CA ILE A 711 -6.03 40.48 13.85
C ILE A 711 -6.49 41.79 14.49
N ALA A 712 -7.71 41.82 15.01
CA ALA A 712 -8.26 43.01 15.66
C ALA A 712 -7.46 43.43 16.92
N ARG A 713 -6.94 42.47 17.69
CA ARG A 713 -6.09 42.75 18.85
C ARG A 713 -4.69 43.18 18.45
N LEU A 714 -4.08 42.52 17.46
CA LEU A 714 -2.72 42.85 16.97
C LEU A 714 -2.70 44.27 16.35
N LYS A 715 -3.76 44.70 15.68
CA LYS A 715 -3.91 46.09 15.14
C LYS A 715 -3.94 47.18 16.25
N LYS A 716 -4.21 46.83 17.50
CA LYS A 716 -4.18 47.76 18.63
C LYS A 716 -2.79 47.99 19.22
N ILE A 717 -1.78 47.19 18.80
CA ILE A 717 -0.42 47.39 19.29
C ILE A 717 0.14 48.69 18.70
N LYS A 718 0.70 49.53 19.57
CA LYS A 718 1.26 50.82 19.16
C LYS A 718 2.40 50.63 18.13
N GLY A 719 2.23 51.23 16.95
CA GLY A 719 3.19 51.16 15.85
C GLY A 719 2.84 50.16 14.75
N VAL A 720 1.84 49.29 14.93
CA VAL A 720 1.34 48.40 13.87
C VAL A 720 0.55 49.19 12.83
N ILE A 721 0.92 49.04 11.56
CA ILE A 721 0.30 49.73 10.42
C ILE A 721 -0.79 48.85 9.80
N SER A 722 -0.43 47.61 9.50
CA SER A 722 -1.37 46.62 8.97
C SER A 722 -1.08 45.22 9.53
N VAL A 723 -2.11 44.42 9.60
CA VAL A 723 -2.06 42.99 9.92
C VAL A 723 -2.92 42.29 8.89
N ASP A 724 -2.28 41.52 8.06
CA ASP A 724 -2.92 40.85 6.93
C ASP A 724 -2.63 39.35 6.97
N ARG A 725 -3.53 38.55 6.40
CA ARG A 725 -3.32 37.13 6.27
C ARG A 725 -2.41 36.86 5.07
N SER A 726 -1.25 36.24 5.29
CA SER A 726 -0.34 35.85 4.21
C SER A 726 -0.93 34.70 3.42
N GLY A 727 -1.00 34.86 2.10
CA GLY A 727 -1.43 33.86 1.13
C GLY A 727 -0.27 33.07 0.50
N LYS A 728 0.84 32.88 1.24
CA LYS A 728 1.96 32.06 0.74
C LYS A 728 1.90 30.66 1.28
#